data_ab2506061767cf970b3174e1fc27f847
#
_entry.id   ab2506061767cf970b3174e1fc27f847
#
_cell.length_a   1.000
_cell.length_b   1.000
_cell.length_c   1.000
_cell.angle_alpha   90.00
_cell.angle_beta   90.00
_cell.angle_gamma   90.00
#
_symmetry.space_group_name_H-M   'P 1'
#
loop_
_entity.id
_entity.type
_entity.pdbx_description
1 polymer ?
#
loop_
_entity_poly.entity_id
_entity_poly.type
_entity_poly.pdbx_seq_one_letter_code
_entity_poly.pdbx_strand_id
1 'polypeptide(L)'
;MAGLNDMQEQACEHVDGPLLILAGAGSGKTRVITHRVAYLMEHEGVNPLNILVITFTNKAAREMRERVDLIVGDGADRVWVSTFHSLCVRILRRYADKIGYGKNFDIYDSDDQKSTVKSILKDFQIDPKRYPEKMFMAEISKAKEKYLSPDEFAKKNAADYAGTKAAEVYTEYQSRLKKNNAMDFDDLIYKTVELFEHNPDVLDTYQNRFRYIMVDEYQDTNHIQFLLVKMLARKYRNLCVVGDDDQSIYKFRGANITNILNFEKEYEDAKVIKLEQNYRSCGNILAAANAVIQHNAGRKDKALWTDKDAGEKISFEQCDSEYAEGDMVASRIKTLVRQGVDYRDIAILYRTNAQSRVLGEKMVYANIPYRVYGGTNFYARKEIKDVLAYLKVINNSTDNLYFRRVVNVPKRGIGEASLSKVESFADAYGLSMMDAAARADEIPGMAAKTSAKIRQFAELITSFRDMLADGESLDSVYDRILEDTGYESELIAEHTEEAMTRLENIDELRNKVVEFTEDNEEAGLSEFLEEIALVSDLDAMSEDDNQVKLMTLHSAKGLEFPYVFICGMEDRVFPSGMALNSDDPDALEEERRLCYVGITRAMKKLYLSAAKERMMHGNRVYSDVSRFIREIPPMLFEHEADMKNMAKRRESESVDRYNRGEGRRDAYGSSYGDTYAGYGGGRTAGAASGRSYGQKNPYSSYAKQQSYGQPSSQPSFGKAFVVNSVGKPDYAVGDRVRHIKFGPGTVEALEKGDKDYEVTVNFDRCGVRKMFASFAKLKKCE
;
A
#
# COMPACT_ATOMS: atom_id res chain seq x y z
N MET A 1 -20.15 33.38 -1.95
CA MET A 1 -20.08 31.91 -2.21
C MET A 1 -20.56 31.54 -3.61
N ALA A 2 -19.98 32.18 -4.62
CA ALA A 2 -20.41 31.99 -6.01
C ALA A 2 -20.25 30.51 -6.46
N GLY A 3 -21.35 29.92 -6.96
CA GLY A 3 -21.40 28.61 -7.59
C GLY A 3 -21.59 27.42 -6.63
N LEU A 4 -21.93 27.62 -5.38
CA LEU A 4 -22.46 26.58 -4.49
C LEU A 4 -23.96 26.41 -4.72
N ASN A 5 -24.48 25.19 -4.49
CA ASN A 5 -25.93 24.98 -4.40
C ASN A 5 -26.42 25.26 -2.97
N ASP A 6 -27.74 25.34 -2.79
CA ASP A 6 -28.37 25.69 -1.51
C ASP A 6 -27.91 24.81 -0.33
N MET A 7 -27.72 23.49 -0.54
CA MET A 7 -27.28 22.57 0.50
C MET A 7 -25.80 22.78 0.83
N GLN A 8 -24.97 23.07 -0.17
CA GLN A 8 -23.58 23.40 0.03
C GLN A 8 -23.42 24.75 0.75
N GLU A 9 -24.23 25.77 0.42
CA GLU A 9 -24.25 27.05 1.14
C GLU A 9 -24.65 26.85 2.60
N GLN A 10 -25.75 26.14 2.89
CA GLN A 10 -26.16 25.82 4.25
C GLN A 10 -25.06 25.10 5.07
N ALA A 11 -24.27 24.23 4.41
CA ALA A 11 -23.16 23.54 5.05
C ALA A 11 -21.99 24.49 5.35
N CYS A 12 -21.76 25.52 4.53
CA CYS A 12 -20.75 26.54 4.79
C CYS A 12 -21.17 27.50 5.91
N GLU A 13 -22.43 27.91 5.94
CA GLU A 13 -22.98 28.90 6.87
C GLU A 13 -23.27 28.37 8.28
N HIS A 14 -23.32 27.05 8.47
CA HIS A 14 -23.51 26.49 9.81
C HIS A 14 -22.22 26.62 10.64
N VAL A 15 -22.10 27.66 11.46
CA VAL A 15 -20.85 28.04 12.14
C VAL A 15 -20.57 27.15 13.35
N ASP A 16 -21.44 27.16 14.33
CA ASP A 16 -21.21 26.53 15.64
C ASP A 16 -21.91 25.19 15.83
N GLY A 17 -21.30 24.33 16.65
CA GLY A 17 -21.82 23.02 16.99
C GLY A 17 -21.39 21.89 16.03
N PRO A 18 -21.80 20.66 16.33
CA PRO A 18 -21.45 19.49 15.51
C PRO A 18 -22.27 19.46 14.21
N LEU A 19 -21.56 19.23 13.09
CA LEU A 19 -22.13 19.16 11.75
C LEU A 19 -21.69 17.86 11.07
N LEU A 20 -22.65 17.08 10.58
CA LEU A 20 -22.42 15.94 9.70
C LEU A 20 -22.83 16.29 8.27
N ILE A 21 -21.91 16.26 7.33
CA ILE A 21 -22.15 16.41 5.90
C ILE A 21 -22.07 15.03 5.25
N LEU A 22 -23.24 14.46 4.93
CA LEU A 22 -23.34 13.21 4.16
C LEU A 22 -23.26 13.56 2.68
N ALA A 23 -22.09 13.36 2.09
CA ALA A 23 -21.77 13.86 0.77
C ALA A 23 -21.42 12.71 -0.18
N GLY A 24 -22.31 12.38 -1.10
CA GLY A 24 -22.08 11.31 -2.06
C GLY A 24 -20.88 11.54 -2.98
N ALA A 25 -20.58 10.56 -3.81
CA ALA A 25 -19.49 10.65 -4.78
C ALA A 25 -19.71 11.85 -5.71
N GLY A 26 -18.66 12.65 -5.96
CA GLY A 26 -18.72 13.80 -6.88
C GLY A 26 -19.64 14.93 -6.49
N SER A 27 -20.11 15.00 -5.23
CA SER A 27 -21.00 16.08 -4.72
C SER A 27 -20.26 17.34 -4.27
N GLY A 28 -18.95 17.39 -4.38
CA GLY A 28 -18.14 18.56 -4.03
C GLY A 28 -17.75 18.62 -2.55
N LYS A 29 -17.51 17.48 -1.87
CA LYS A 29 -17.02 17.41 -0.48
C LYS A 29 -15.91 18.40 -0.18
N THR A 30 -14.81 18.30 -0.91
CA THR A 30 -13.63 19.17 -0.74
C THR A 30 -13.97 20.64 -0.99
N ARG A 31 -14.85 20.93 -1.97
CA ARG A 31 -15.31 22.28 -2.26
C ARG A 31 -16.06 22.90 -1.09
N VAL A 32 -16.94 22.13 -0.46
CA VAL A 32 -17.69 22.63 0.72
C VAL A 32 -16.74 22.88 1.89
N ILE A 33 -15.78 22.01 2.16
CA ILE A 33 -14.79 22.22 3.23
C ILE A 33 -13.99 23.51 2.98
N THR A 34 -13.46 23.70 1.77
CA THR A 34 -12.65 24.89 1.45
C THR A 34 -13.45 26.19 1.50
N HIS A 35 -14.70 26.19 1.01
CA HIS A 35 -15.59 27.37 1.11
C HIS A 35 -16.04 27.62 2.56
N ARG A 36 -16.22 26.57 3.39
CA ARG A 36 -16.51 26.73 4.81
C ARG A 36 -15.33 27.35 5.55
N VAL A 37 -14.09 26.94 5.24
CA VAL A 37 -12.90 27.61 5.79
C VAL A 37 -12.90 29.10 5.43
N ALA A 38 -13.13 29.41 4.15
CA ALA A 38 -13.19 30.78 3.68
C ALA A 38 -14.31 31.59 4.39
N TYR A 39 -15.51 31.00 4.53
CA TYR A 39 -16.62 31.64 5.21
C TYR A 39 -16.29 31.97 6.68
N LEU A 40 -15.71 31.00 7.42
CA LEU A 40 -15.28 31.22 8.80
C LEU A 40 -14.25 32.36 8.92
N MET A 41 -13.33 32.47 7.97
CA MET A 41 -12.30 33.51 8.00
C MET A 41 -12.85 34.88 7.60
N GLU A 42 -13.58 34.97 6.48
CA GLU A 42 -13.99 36.25 5.88
C GLU A 42 -15.26 36.85 6.49
N HIS A 43 -16.25 36.00 6.82
CA HIS A 43 -17.56 36.42 7.33
C HIS A 43 -17.64 36.42 8.85
N GLU A 44 -17.10 35.37 9.48
CA GLU A 44 -17.15 35.22 10.94
C GLU A 44 -15.89 35.75 11.63
N GLY A 45 -14.88 36.19 10.87
CA GLY A 45 -13.64 36.76 11.42
C GLY A 45 -12.84 35.77 12.27
N VAL A 46 -12.98 34.45 12.03
CA VAL A 46 -12.24 33.43 12.75
C VAL A 46 -10.76 33.51 12.39
N ASN A 47 -9.91 33.53 13.41
CA ASN A 47 -8.47 33.50 13.18
C ASN A 47 -8.07 32.18 12.49
N PRO A 48 -7.35 32.20 11.33
CA PRO A 48 -6.94 30.99 10.62
C PRO A 48 -6.17 29.99 11.49
N LEU A 49 -5.41 30.44 12.48
CA LEU A 49 -4.74 29.56 13.45
C LEU A 49 -5.70 28.73 14.33
N ASN A 50 -6.99 29.11 14.38
CA ASN A 50 -8.01 28.38 15.13
C ASN A 50 -8.77 27.34 14.30
N ILE A 51 -8.38 27.16 13.03
CA ILE A 51 -9.00 26.22 12.11
C ILE A 51 -8.07 25.04 11.86
N LEU A 52 -8.59 23.83 12.05
CA LEU A 52 -7.93 22.55 11.74
C LEU A 52 -8.75 21.78 10.70
N VAL A 53 -8.13 21.39 9.62
CA VAL A 53 -8.72 20.52 8.60
C VAL A 53 -7.87 19.25 8.52
N ILE A 54 -8.52 18.09 8.68
CA ILE A 54 -7.87 16.77 8.65
C ILE A 54 -8.37 15.99 7.43
N THR A 55 -7.46 15.41 6.69
CA THR A 55 -7.75 14.50 5.56
C THR A 55 -6.87 13.26 5.62
N PHE A 56 -7.01 12.31 4.66
CA PHE A 56 -6.31 11.03 4.71
C PHE A 56 -5.01 10.99 3.91
N THR A 57 -4.84 11.84 2.87
CA THR A 57 -3.66 11.82 2.00
C THR A 57 -2.99 13.20 1.96
N ASN A 58 -1.67 13.20 1.77
CA ASN A 58 -0.91 14.44 1.65
C ASN A 58 -1.30 15.22 0.39
N LYS A 59 -1.62 14.50 -0.70
CA LYS A 59 -2.15 15.13 -1.93
C LYS A 59 -3.44 15.90 -1.64
N ALA A 60 -4.42 15.29 -0.95
CA ALA A 60 -5.66 15.98 -0.59
C ALA A 60 -5.41 17.18 0.33
N ALA A 61 -4.48 17.07 1.28
CA ALA A 61 -4.12 18.18 2.16
C ALA A 61 -3.48 19.35 1.39
N ARG A 62 -2.62 19.06 0.42
CA ARG A 62 -2.01 20.07 -0.47
C ARG A 62 -3.06 20.73 -1.35
N GLU A 63 -3.88 19.95 -2.06
CA GLU A 63 -4.96 20.49 -2.88
C GLU A 63 -5.95 21.35 -2.08
N MET A 64 -6.26 20.96 -0.84
CA MET A 64 -7.12 21.77 0.03
C MET A 64 -6.47 23.11 0.38
N ARG A 65 -5.17 23.12 0.71
CA ARG A 65 -4.43 24.35 1.01
C ARG A 65 -4.43 25.29 -0.20
N GLU A 66 -4.06 24.80 -1.38
CA GLU A 66 -4.06 25.57 -2.62
C GLU A 66 -5.44 26.17 -2.93
N ARG A 67 -6.52 25.38 -2.73
CA ARG A 67 -7.89 25.86 -2.96
C ARG A 67 -8.34 26.91 -1.93
N VAL A 68 -7.95 26.75 -0.66
CA VAL A 68 -8.24 27.77 0.38
C VAL A 68 -7.48 29.06 0.04
N ASP A 69 -6.22 28.95 -0.36
CA ASP A 69 -5.37 30.07 -0.75
C ASP A 69 -5.96 30.85 -1.95
N LEU A 70 -6.43 30.12 -2.97
CA LEU A 70 -7.11 30.71 -4.13
C LEU A 70 -8.41 31.44 -3.78
N ILE A 71 -9.11 31.04 -2.71
CA ILE A 71 -10.40 31.66 -2.33
C ILE A 71 -10.17 32.86 -1.39
N VAL A 72 -9.32 32.71 -0.39
CA VAL A 72 -9.12 33.66 0.71
C VAL A 72 -7.96 34.60 0.43
N GLY A 73 -6.89 34.13 -0.22
CA GLY A 73 -5.64 34.87 -0.38
C GLY A 73 -4.87 34.97 0.94
N ASP A 74 -4.54 36.20 1.36
CA ASP A 74 -3.69 36.45 2.52
C ASP A 74 -4.17 35.75 3.82
N GLY A 75 -3.26 35.00 4.43
CA GLY A 75 -3.51 34.32 5.73
C GLY A 75 -4.06 32.90 5.64
N ALA A 76 -4.34 32.39 4.44
CA ALA A 76 -4.75 31.00 4.21
C ALA A 76 -3.66 30.00 4.61
N ASP A 77 -2.38 30.37 4.44
CA ASP A 77 -1.18 29.62 4.85
C ASP A 77 -1.15 29.26 6.34
N ARG A 78 -1.86 30.01 7.17
CA ARG A 78 -1.95 29.81 8.64
C ARG A 78 -2.99 28.80 9.05
N VAL A 79 -3.91 28.38 8.16
CA VAL A 79 -4.86 27.30 8.43
C VAL A 79 -4.11 25.98 8.52
N TRP A 80 -4.39 25.22 9.58
CA TRP A 80 -3.72 23.93 9.73
C TRP A 80 -4.47 22.86 8.94
N VAL A 81 -4.01 22.59 7.71
CA VAL A 81 -4.51 21.50 6.86
C VAL A 81 -3.47 20.37 6.83
N SER A 82 -3.82 19.18 7.30
CA SER A 82 -2.87 18.05 7.40
C SER A 82 -3.57 16.69 7.38
N THR A 83 -2.78 15.63 7.25
CA THR A 83 -3.27 14.26 7.54
C THR A 83 -3.26 13.99 9.05
N PHE A 84 -3.96 12.91 9.50
CA PHE A 84 -3.92 12.46 10.89
C PHE A 84 -2.49 12.25 11.38
N HIS A 85 -1.67 11.57 10.60
CA HIS A 85 -0.29 11.26 10.97
C HIS A 85 0.58 12.52 11.03
N SER A 86 0.50 13.40 10.04
CA SER A 86 1.25 14.67 10.04
C SER A 86 0.86 15.56 11.23
N LEU A 87 -0.42 15.62 11.59
CA LEU A 87 -0.88 16.32 12.80
C LEU A 87 -0.21 15.74 14.05
N CYS A 88 -0.23 14.42 14.19
CA CYS A 88 0.32 13.73 15.36
C CYS A 88 1.85 13.90 15.44
N VAL A 89 2.56 13.77 14.31
CA VAL A 89 4.02 13.96 14.29
C VAL A 89 4.39 15.37 14.76
N ARG A 90 3.73 16.42 14.25
CA ARG A 90 3.98 17.81 14.70
C ARG A 90 3.73 18.03 16.19
N ILE A 91 2.69 17.37 16.75
CA ILE A 91 2.40 17.42 18.18
C ILE A 91 3.49 16.69 18.96
N LEU A 92 3.87 15.50 18.55
CA LEU A 92 4.87 14.66 19.18
C LEU A 92 6.27 15.29 19.11
N ARG A 93 6.69 15.85 17.97
CA ARG A 93 7.97 16.59 17.86
C ARG A 93 8.11 17.68 18.92
N ARG A 94 7.00 18.27 19.33
CA ARG A 94 7.02 19.32 20.35
C ARG A 94 7.02 18.79 21.79
N TYR A 95 6.35 17.66 22.05
CA TYR A 95 6.03 17.18 23.39
C TYR A 95 6.40 15.73 23.67
N ALA A 96 7.16 15.05 22.79
CA ALA A 96 7.54 13.65 22.96
C ALA A 96 8.30 13.38 24.28
N ASP A 97 9.03 14.38 24.78
CA ASP A 97 9.74 14.33 26.05
C ASP A 97 8.80 14.04 27.23
N LYS A 98 7.55 14.52 27.21
CA LYS A 98 6.54 14.24 28.23
C LYS A 98 6.10 12.77 28.31
N ILE A 99 6.31 12.00 27.25
CA ILE A 99 6.04 10.55 27.20
C ILE A 99 7.31 9.71 27.10
N GLY A 100 8.47 10.34 27.34
CA GLY A 100 9.77 9.69 27.44
C GLY A 100 10.40 9.29 26.10
N TYR A 101 10.15 10.05 25.05
CA TYR A 101 10.83 9.96 23.75
C TYR A 101 11.63 11.23 23.46
N GLY A 102 12.71 11.11 22.72
CA GLY A 102 13.41 12.26 22.16
C GLY A 102 12.61 12.89 21.02
N LYS A 103 12.77 14.20 20.81
CA LYS A 103 12.05 14.92 19.73
C LYS A 103 12.43 14.49 18.32
N ASN A 104 13.64 13.94 18.16
CA ASN A 104 14.20 13.44 16.90
C ASN A 104 13.93 11.95 16.69
N PHE A 105 12.80 11.42 17.21
CA PHE A 105 12.43 10.01 17.05
C PHE A 105 12.32 9.61 15.57
N ASP A 106 12.69 8.36 15.25
CA ASP A 106 12.51 7.78 13.91
C ASP A 106 11.10 7.24 13.70
N ILE A 107 10.63 7.30 12.46
CA ILE A 107 9.36 6.68 12.05
C ILE A 107 9.68 5.40 11.29
N TYR A 108 9.23 4.25 11.84
CA TYR A 108 9.44 2.93 11.27
C TYR A 108 8.39 2.62 10.20
N ASP A 109 8.86 2.21 9.03
CA ASP A 109 8.00 1.67 7.99
C ASP A 109 7.69 0.18 8.23
N SER A 110 6.93 -0.43 7.32
CA SER A 110 6.51 -1.84 7.44
C SER A 110 7.67 -2.84 7.37
N ASP A 111 8.78 -2.51 6.68
CA ASP A 111 9.96 -3.37 6.63
C ASP A 111 10.80 -3.24 7.91
N ASP A 112 10.87 -2.05 8.49
CA ASP A 112 11.51 -1.79 9.79
C ASP A 112 10.78 -2.54 10.91
N GLN A 113 9.44 -2.44 10.94
CA GLN A 113 8.57 -3.22 11.84
C GLN A 113 8.83 -4.72 11.68
N LYS A 114 8.81 -5.22 10.44
CA LYS A 114 9.04 -6.62 10.13
C LYS A 114 10.42 -7.09 10.57
N SER A 115 11.45 -6.29 10.38
CA SER A 115 12.82 -6.60 10.79
C SER A 115 12.92 -6.68 12.31
N THR A 116 12.30 -5.74 13.02
CA THR A 116 12.24 -5.73 14.49
C THR A 116 11.50 -6.95 15.03
N VAL A 117 10.30 -7.26 14.50
CA VAL A 117 9.51 -8.43 14.90
C VAL A 117 10.27 -9.73 14.62
N LYS A 118 10.92 -9.87 13.46
CA LYS A 118 11.76 -11.05 13.16
C LYS A 118 12.89 -11.25 14.15
N SER A 119 13.55 -10.17 14.58
CA SER A 119 14.58 -10.25 15.62
C SER A 119 14.00 -10.74 16.94
N ILE A 120 12.84 -10.21 17.35
CA ILE A 120 12.15 -10.64 18.58
C ILE A 120 11.79 -12.13 18.51
N LEU A 121 11.23 -12.59 17.39
CA LEU A 121 10.87 -14.01 17.21
C LEU A 121 12.08 -14.93 17.33
N LYS A 122 13.24 -14.50 16.80
CA LYS A 122 14.51 -15.22 16.92
C LYS A 122 14.96 -15.31 18.38
N ASP A 123 14.92 -14.20 19.12
CA ASP A 123 15.37 -14.12 20.51
C ASP A 123 14.46 -14.94 21.44
N PHE A 124 13.15 -14.94 21.18
CA PHE A 124 12.15 -15.74 21.89
C PHE A 124 12.07 -17.19 21.42
N GLN A 125 12.90 -17.59 20.44
CA GLN A 125 12.92 -18.94 19.83
C GLN A 125 11.54 -19.38 19.31
N ILE A 126 10.76 -18.45 18.78
CA ILE A 126 9.45 -18.70 18.17
C ILE A 126 9.67 -19.17 16.73
N ASP A 127 9.11 -20.35 16.37
CA ASP A 127 9.21 -20.89 15.01
C ASP A 127 8.41 -20.03 14.00
N PRO A 128 9.08 -19.35 13.05
CA PRO A 128 8.41 -18.47 12.09
C PRO A 128 7.58 -19.23 11.04
N LYS A 129 7.74 -20.57 10.91
CA LYS A 129 6.89 -21.37 10.04
C LYS A 129 5.51 -21.58 10.65
N ARG A 130 5.44 -21.70 11.97
CA ARG A 130 4.18 -21.87 12.71
C ARG A 130 3.53 -20.52 13.04
N TYR A 131 4.33 -19.54 13.37
CA TYR A 131 3.90 -18.20 13.76
C TYR A 131 4.69 -17.15 12.96
N PRO A 132 4.23 -16.81 11.75
CA PRO A 132 4.92 -15.86 10.87
C PRO A 132 4.86 -14.42 11.43
N GLU A 133 5.89 -13.64 11.17
CA GLU A 133 5.99 -12.25 11.61
C GLU A 133 4.78 -11.40 11.27
N LYS A 134 4.18 -11.63 10.10
CA LYS A 134 2.99 -10.89 9.65
C LYS A 134 1.79 -11.05 10.58
N MET A 135 1.66 -12.21 11.23
CA MET A 135 0.60 -12.46 12.20
C MET A 135 0.76 -11.52 13.40
N PHE A 136 1.96 -11.45 13.97
CA PHE A 136 2.23 -10.59 15.12
C PHE A 136 2.07 -9.11 14.78
N MET A 137 2.59 -8.67 13.63
CA MET A 137 2.42 -7.30 13.15
C MET A 137 0.93 -6.93 13.04
N ALA A 138 0.11 -7.80 12.47
CA ALA A 138 -1.33 -7.56 12.34
C ALA A 138 -2.05 -7.48 13.71
N GLU A 139 -1.69 -8.34 14.67
CA GLU A 139 -2.28 -8.30 16.01
C GLU A 139 -1.85 -7.06 16.81
N ILE A 140 -0.58 -6.64 16.68
CA ILE A 140 -0.07 -5.40 17.30
C ILE A 140 -0.79 -4.18 16.72
N SER A 141 -0.91 -4.08 15.38
CA SER A 141 -1.62 -2.99 14.73
C SER A 141 -3.09 -2.91 15.18
N LYS A 142 -3.82 -4.05 15.17
CA LYS A 142 -5.20 -4.10 15.68
C LYS A 142 -5.33 -3.70 17.16
N ALA A 143 -4.33 -4.03 17.99
CA ALA A 143 -4.33 -3.62 19.39
C ALA A 143 -4.18 -2.10 19.53
N LYS A 144 -3.23 -1.51 18.79
CA LYS A 144 -3.01 -0.05 18.76
C LYS A 144 -4.21 0.70 18.21
N GLU A 145 -4.82 0.23 17.11
CA GLU A 145 -6.06 0.80 16.55
C GLU A 145 -7.21 0.85 17.55
N LYS A 146 -7.29 -0.15 18.45
CA LYS A 146 -8.30 -0.22 19.54
C LYS A 146 -7.85 0.46 20.80
N TYR A 147 -6.74 1.14 20.78
CA TYR A 147 -6.13 1.82 21.91
C TYR A 147 -5.91 0.88 23.11
N LEU A 148 -5.41 -0.35 22.84
CA LEU A 148 -5.05 -1.31 23.88
C LEU A 148 -3.54 -1.27 24.12
N SER A 149 -3.16 -1.02 25.37
CA SER A 149 -1.77 -1.18 25.82
C SER A 149 -1.33 -2.65 25.77
N PRO A 150 -0.01 -2.96 25.75
CA PRO A 150 0.48 -4.33 25.84
C PRO A 150 -0.12 -5.11 27.02
N ASP A 151 -0.26 -4.49 28.19
CA ASP A 151 -0.83 -5.11 29.40
C ASP A 151 -2.33 -5.40 29.24
N GLU A 152 -3.11 -4.49 28.67
CA GLU A 152 -4.53 -4.69 28.41
C GLU A 152 -4.75 -5.77 27.34
N PHE A 153 -3.92 -5.77 26.30
CA PHE A 153 -3.95 -6.80 25.27
C PHE A 153 -3.62 -8.17 25.87
N ALA A 154 -2.61 -8.27 26.74
CA ALA A 154 -2.26 -9.50 27.45
C ALA A 154 -3.42 -10.02 28.31
N LYS A 155 -4.07 -9.16 29.10
CA LYS A 155 -5.23 -9.53 29.92
C LYS A 155 -6.38 -10.06 29.07
N LYS A 156 -6.66 -9.43 27.92
CA LYS A 156 -7.76 -9.80 27.03
C LYS A 156 -7.54 -11.14 26.34
N ASN A 157 -6.28 -11.50 26.04
CA ASN A 157 -5.91 -12.68 25.28
C ASN A 157 -5.29 -13.80 26.16
N ALA A 158 -5.35 -13.70 27.48
CA ALA A 158 -4.72 -14.65 28.43
C ALA A 158 -5.22 -16.10 28.30
N ALA A 159 -6.40 -16.33 27.72
CA ALA A 159 -6.97 -17.66 27.55
C ALA A 159 -6.47 -18.40 26.28
N ASP A 160 -5.84 -17.69 25.35
CA ASP A 160 -5.32 -18.23 24.09
C ASP A 160 -3.79 -18.22 24.05
N TYR A 161 -3.18 -19.36 23.73
CA TYR A 161 -1.72 -19.48 23.66
C TYR A 161 -1.11 -18.55 22.60
N ALA A 162 -1.73 -18.46 21.41
CA ALA A 162 -1.24 -17.58 20.35
C ALA A 162 -1.37 -16.11 20.76
N GLY A 163 -2.49 -15.75 21.41
CA GLY A 163 -2.72 -14.41 21.96
C GLY A 163 -1.74 -14.06 23.08
N THR A 164 -1.39 -15.01 23.95
CA THR A 164 -0.34 -14.80 25.00
C THR A 164 1.01 -14.53 24.35
N LYS A 165 1.41 -15.32 23.33
CA LYS A 165 2.65 -15.06 22.60
C LYS A 165 2.63 -13.74 21.84
N ALA A 166 1.51 -13.35 21.29
CA ALA A 166 1.36 -12.04 20.66
C ALA A 166 1.53 -10.90 21.67
N ALA A 167 1.04 -11.07 22.89
CA ALA A 167 1.23 -10.09 23.98
C ALA A 167 2.70 -9.96 24.41
N GLU A 168 3.41 -11.09 24.55
CA GLU A 168 4.86 -11.07 24.84
C GLU A 168 5.64 -10.34 23.74
N VAL A 169 5.34 -10.65 22.46
CA VAL A 169 6.00 -9.98 21.31
C VAL A 169 5.63 -8.51 21.27
N TYR A 170 4.37 -8.13 21.54
CA TYR A 170 3.94 -6.72 21.56
C TYR A 170 4.67 -5.92 22.65
N THR A 171 4.81 -6.49 23.86
CA THR A 171 5.52 -5.86 24.96
C THR A 171 6.99 -5.60 24.61
N GLU A 172 7.67 -6.61 24.07
CA GLU A 172 9.07 -6.49 23.66
C GLU A 172 9.23 -5.53 22.47
N TYR A 173 8.29 -5.57 21.50
CA TYR A 173 8.28 -4.67 20.36
C TYR A 173 8.23 -3.20 20.79
N GLN A 174 7.31 -2.84 21.69
CA GLN A 174 7.22 -1.47 22.22
C GLN A 174 8.44 -1.07 23.04
N SER A 175 9.04 -2.02 23.78
CA SER A 175 10.27 -1.80 24.51
C SER A 175 11.43 -1.45 23.57
N ARG A 176 11.59 -2.18 22.47
CA ARG A 176 12.63 -1.92 21.46
C ARG A 176 12.43 -0.60 20.75
N LEU A 177 11.19 -0.29 20.35
CA LEU A 177 10.90 1.00 19.73
C LEU A 177 11.29 2.15 20.67
N LYS A 178 10.90 2.05 21.94
CA LYS A 178 11.25 3.07 22.93
C LYS A 178 12.76 3.18 23.15
N LYS A 179 13.47 2.05 23.22
CA LYS A 179 14.94 2.01 23.37
C LYS A 179 15.65 2.67 22.18
N ASN A 180 15.14 2.45 20.97
CA ASN A 180 15.68 3.02 19.73
C ASN A 180 15.21 4.46 19.46
N ASN A 181 14.43 5.06 20.37
CA ASN A 181 13.75 6.33 20.13
C ASN A 181 13.01 6.34 18.79
N ALA A 182 12.17 5.33 18.58
CA ALA A 182 11.41 5.14 17.34
C ALA A 182 9.92 4.92 17.62
N MET A 183 9.07 5.26 16.67
CA MET A 183 7.63 5.03 16.67
C MET A 183 7.25 4.45 15.31
N ASP A 184 6.31 3.50 15.26
CA ASP A 184 5.71 3.10 14.01
C ASP A 184 4.50 4.00 13.63
N PHE A 185 3.90 3.77 12.45
CA PHE A 185 2.77 4.58 12.00
C PHE A 185 1.59 4.56 12.97
N ASP A 186 1.28 3.41 13.56
CA ASP A 186 0.18 3.29 14.52
C ASP A 186 0.53 4.03 15.83
N ASP A 187 1.80 4.00 16.23
CA ASP A 187 2.28 4.73 17.41
C ASP A 187 2.09 6.24 17.29
N LEU A 188 2.19 6.82 16.10
CA LEU A 188 2.03 8.26 15.94
C LEU A 188 0.69 8.76 16.49
N ILE A 189 -0.39 8.06 16.19
CA ILE A 189 -1.72 8.41 16.70
C ILE A 189 -1.88 7.91 18.14
N TYR A 190 -1.46 6.67 18.43
CA TYR A 190 -1.54 6.07 19.75
C TYR A 190 -0.84 6.93 20.81
N LYS A 191 0.41 7.32 20.56
CA LYS A 191 1.21 8.14 21.48
C LYS A 191 0.73 9.58 21.59
N THR A 192 0.04 10.10 20.58
CA THR A 192 -0.61 11.42 20.67
C THR A 192 -1.81 11.36 21.60
N VAL A 193 -2.64 10.31 21.51
CA VAL A 193 -3.76 10.09 22.42
C VAL A 193 -3.26 9.88 23.86
N GLU A 194 -2.24 9.03 24.04
CA GLU A 194 -1.56 8.80 25.33
C GLU A 194 -0.99 10.09 25.93
N LEU A 195 -0.35 10.93 25.11
CA LEU A 195 0.16 12.24 25.50
C LEU A 195 -0.99 13.12 26.04
N PHE A 196 -2.10 13.19 25.35
CA PHE A 196 -3.24 14.01 25.74
C PHE A 196 -3.94 13.53 27.01
N GLU A 197 -4.04 12.22 27.21
CA GLU A 197 -4.61 11.64 28.43
C GLU A 197 -3.76 11.95 29.69
N HIS A 198 -2.43 11.83 29.54
CA HIS A 198 -1.53 12.01 30.67
C HIS A 198 -1.09 13.46 30.89
N ASN A 199 -1.31 14.35 29.90
CA ASN A 199 -0.91 15.75 29.94
C ASN A 199 -2.06 16.68 29.53
N PRO A 200 -3.03 16.92 30.42
CA PRO A 200 -4.21 17.76 30.13
C PRO A 200 -3.86 19.20 29.73
N ASP A 201 -2.71 19.72 30.17
CA ASP A 201 -2.18 21.04 29.77
C ASP A 201 -1.85 21.10 28.29
N VAL A 202 -1.31 20.01 27.73
CA VAL A 202 -1.03 19.91 26.30
C VAL A 202 -2.33 19.83 25.51
N LEU A 203 -3.28 18.98 25.96
CA LEU A 203 -4.59 18.88 25.34
C LEU A 203 -5.32 20.24 25.34
N ASP A 204 -5.35 20.94 26.48
CA ASP A 204 -6.01 22.27 26.58
C ASP A 204 -5.37 23.29 25.62
N THR A 205 -4.05 23.25 25.45
CA THR A 205 -3.34 24.08 24.49
C THR A 205 -3.87 23.87 23.07
N TYR A 206 -4.02 22.62 22.63
CA TYR A 206 -4.51 22.31 21.28
C TYR A 206 -6.01 22.50 21.14
N GLN A 207 -6.80 22.28 22.17
CA GLN A 207 -8.24 22.60 22.19
C GLN A 207 -8.47 24.11 22.05
N ASN A 208 -7.68 24.95 22.74
CA ASN A 208 -7.77 26.41 22.59
C ASN A 208 -7.28 26.89 21.21
N ARG A 209 -6.32 26.20 20.63
CA ARG A 209 -5.81 26.49 19.30
C ARG A 209 -6.85 26.12 18.23
N PHE A 210 -7.40 24.90 18.26
CA PHE A 210 -8.29 24.39 17.24
C PHE A 210 -9.75 24.52 17.69
N ARG A 211 -10.33 25.70 17.50
CA ARG A 211 -11.72 25.96 17.86
C ARG A 211 -12.71 25.45 16.85
N TYR A 212 -12.30 25.31 15.59
CA TYR A 212 -13.06 24.75 14.48
C TYR A 212 -12.28 23.60 13.86
N ILE A 213 -12.87 22.42 13.88
CA ILE A 213 -12.25 21.19 13.40
C ILE A 213 -13.09 20.63 12.27
N MET A 214 -12.47 20.36 11.13
CA MET A 214 -13.10 19.69 10.00
C MET A 214 -12.37 18.41 9.67
N VAL A 215 -13.10 17.31 9.43
CA VAL A 215 -12.54 16.01 9.07
C VAL A 215 -13.16 15.54 7.77
N ASP A 216 -12.35 15.39 6.73
CA ASP A 216 -12.75 14.82 5.43
C ASP A 216 -12.67 13.30 5.46
N GLU A 217 -13.42 12.62 4.59
CA GLU A 217 -13.49 11.17 4.45
C GLU A 217 -13.72 10.43 5.80
N TYR A 218 -14.57 11.00 6.65
CA TYR A 218 -14.78 10.55 8.04
C TYR A 218 -15.20 9.08 8.16
N GLN A 219 -15.81 8.47 7.13
CA GLN A 219 -16.18 7.06 7.08
C GLN A 219 -14.96 6.11 7.08
N ASP A 220 -13.76 6.61 6.81
CA ASP A 220 -12.52 5.80 6.82
C ASP A 220 -11.76 5.89 8.14
N THR A 221 -12.27 6.63 9.12
CA THR A 221 -11.62 6.74 10.43
C THR A 221 -11.71 5.43 11.22
N ASN A 222 -10.60 5.05 11.87
CA ASN A 222 -10.57 3.97 12.84
C ASN A 222 -10.91 4.48 14.26
N HIS A 223 -10.95 3.58 15.25
CA HIS A 223 -11.36 3.93 16.62
C HIS A 223 -10.42 4.95 17.28
N ILE A 224 -9.10 4.82 17.13
CA ILE A 224 -8.17 5.74 17.78
C ILE A 224 -8.16 7.12 17.12
N GLN A 225 -8.40 7.22 15.80
CA GLN A 225 -8.59 8.48 15.10
C GLN A 225 -9.87 9.18 15.55
N PHE A 226 -10.96 8.44 15.69
CA PHE A 226 -12.19 8.94 16.30
C PHE A 226 -11.94 9.50 17.71
N LEU A 227 -11.21 8.77 18.56
CA LEU A 227 -10.88 9.18 19.92
C LEU A 227 -10.05 10.49 19.92
N LEU A 228 -9.05 10.60 19.07
CA LEU A 228 -8.24 11.81 18.90
C LEU A 228 -9.09 13.02 18.54
N VAL A 229 -9.96 12.89 17.53
CA VAL A 229 -10.87 13.97 17.10
C VAL A 229 -11.83 14.36 18.23
N LYS A 230 -12.40 13.37 18.92
CA LYS A 230 -13.30 13.58 20.06
C LYS A 230 -12.62 14.35 21.20
N MET A 231 -11.36 14.02 21.52
CA MET A 231 -10.59 14.73 22.54
C MET A 231 -10.35 16.19 22.14
N LEU A 232 -9.91 16.44 20.92
CA LEU A 232 -9.64 17.78 20.42
C LEU A 232 -10.92 18.65 20.37
N ALA A 233 -12.03 18.09 19.88
CA ALA A 233 -13.29 18.81 19.71
C ALA A 233 -14.04 19.06 21.02
N ARG A 234 -13.71 18.37 22.11
CA ARG A 234 -14.52 18.33 23.36
C ARG A 234 -14.84 19.70 23.93
N LYS A 235 -13.92 20.67 23.86
CA LYS A 235 -14.06 21.97 24.50
C LYS A 235 -15.04 22.91 23.80
N TYR A 236 -14.90 23.05 22.48
CA TYR A 236 -15.68 24.01 21.68
C TYR A 236 -16.82 23.35 20.91
N ARG A 237 -16.75 22.05 20.65
CA ARG A 237 -17.76 21.24 19.95
C ARG A 237 -18.02 21.68 18.49
N ASN A 238 -17.24 22.59 17.91
CA ASN A 238 -17.36 23.00 16.52
C ASN A 238 -16.64 21.98 15.62
N LEU A 239 -17.26 20.80 15.51
CA LEU A 239 -16.76 19.66 14.75
C LEU A 239 -17.62 19.45 13.51
N CYS A 240 -17.04 19.68 12.34
CA CYS A 240 -17.65 19.35 11.05
C CYS A 240 -17.01 18.07 10.49
N VAL A 241 -17.77 17.03 10.29
CA VAL A 241 -17.31 15.80 9.62
C VAL A 241 -17.99 15.66 8.28
N VAL A 242 -17.19 15.32 7.26
CA VAL A 242 -17.65 15.14 5.89
C VAL A 242 -17.31 13.73 5.45
N GLY A 243 -18.25 13.03 4.85
CA GLY A 243 -17.99 11.68 4.40
C GLY A 243 -19.13 11.08 3.60
N ASP A 244 -18.85 9.89 3.06
CA ASP A 244 -19.75 9.05 2.31
C ASP A 244 -19.67 7.61 2.82
N ASP A 245 -20.66 7.16 3.56
CA ASP A 245 -20.72 5.77 4.05
C ASP A 245 -20.66 4.73 2.91
N ASP A 246 -21.16 5.07 1.71
CA ASP A 246 -21.06 4.23 0.51
C ASP A 246 -19.62 4.16 -0.07
N GLN A 247 -18.69 4.97 0.41
CA GLN A 247 -17.27 4.95 0.04
C GLN A 247 -16.35 4.43 1.16
N SER A 248 -16.88 3.80 2.21
CA SER A 248 -16.08 3.16 3.26
C SER A 248 -15.50 1.84 2.74
N ILE A 249 -14.22 1.84 2.37
CA ILE A 249 -13.52 0.71 1.70
C ILE A 249 -12.20 0.34 2.36
N TYR A 250 -11.93 0.79 3.59
CA TYR A 250 -10.68 0.55 4.31
C TYR A 250 -10.86 -0.22 5.63
N LYS A 251 -11.90 -1.07 5.74
CA LYS A 251 -12.12 -1.95 6.91
C LYS A 251 -10.89 -2.84 7.20
N PHE A 252 -10.21 -3.30 6.14
CA PHE A 252 -8.97 -4.08 6.27
C PHE A 252 -7.78 -3.29 6.87
N ARG A 253 -7.89 -1.96 6.94
CA ARG A 253 -6.97 -1.03 7.64
C ARG A 253 -7.59 -0.47 8.93
N GLY A 254 -8.53 -1.17 9.51
CA GLY A 254 -9.17 -0.79 10.77
C GLY A 254 -10.23 0.30 10.67
N ALA A 255 -10.57 0.81 9.47
CA ALA A 255 -11.66 1.78 9.32
C ALA A 255 -12.97 1.24 9.90
N ASN A 256 -13.68 2.11 10.60
CA ASN A 256 -14.93 1.76 11.27
C ASN A 256 -16.08 2.65 10.77
N ILE A 257 -16.85 2.11 9.83
CA ILE A 257 -18.02 2.81 9.27
C ILE A 257 -19.01 3.27 10.34
N THR A 258 -19.05 2.61 11.51
CA THR A 258 -19.97 3.00 12.58
C THR A 258 -19.69 4.40 13.14
N ASN A 259 -18.47 4.94 12.93
CA ASN A 259 -18.13 6.30 13.34
C ASN A 259 -19.02 7.34 12.63
N ILE A 260 -19.22 7.22 11.33
CA ILE A 260 -20.10 8.13 10.58
C ILE A 260 -21.59 7.78 10.77
N LEU A 261 -21.92 6.48 10.82
CA LEU A 261 -23.31 6.05 10.99
C LEU A 261 -23.89 6.45 12.35
N ASN A 262 -23.08 6.45 13.41
CA ASN A 262 -23.49 6.76 14.78
C ASN A 262 -23.16 8.19 15.21
N PHE A 263 -22.71 9.07 14.32
CA PHE A 263 -22.33 10.45 14.65
C PHE A 263 -23.46 11.19 15.39
N GLU A 264 -24.70 11.05 14.91
CA GLU A 264 -25.89 11.67 15.54
C GLU A 264 -26.22 11.10 16.93
N LYS A 265 -25.77 9.88 17.23
CA LYS A 265 -25.92 9.30 18.58
C LYS A 265 -24.86 9.82 19.55
N GLU A 266 -23.65 10.09 19.03
CA GLU A 266 -22.56 10.67 19.81
C GLU A 266 -22.76 12.17 20.06
N TYR A 267 -23.37 12.87 19.08
CA TYR A 267 -23.71 14.29 19.12
C TYR A 267 -25.18 14.46 18.81
N GLU A 268 -26.03 14.42 19.87
CA GLU A 268 -27.50 14.47 19.74
C GLU A 268 -27.98 15.80 19.13
N ASP A 269 -27.22 16.87 19.29
CA ASP A 269 -27.45 18.20 18.73
C ASP A 269 -26.85 18.43 17.35
N ALA A 270 -26.32 17.36 16.70
CA ALA A 270 -25.68 17.49 15.40
C ALA A 270 -26.67 17.86 14.30
N LYS A 271 -26.31 18.86 13.50
CA LYS A 271 -27.00 19.11 12.23
C LYS A 271 -26.51 18.16 11.17
N VAL A 272 -27.43 17.58 10.40
CA VAL A 272 -27.10 16.70 9.26
C VAL A 272 -27.50 17.39 7.97
N ILE A 273 -26.57 17.49 7.03
CA ILE A 273 -26.80 18.05 5.69
C ILE A 273 -26.40 16.99 4.66
N LYS A 274 -27.28 16.73 3.67
CA LYS A 274 -27.03 15.77 2.60
C LYS A 274 -26.66 16.49 1.31
N LEU A 275 -25.54 16.07 0.69
CA LEU A 275 -25.12 16.55 -0.62
C LEU A 275 -25.34 15.44 -1.63
N GLU A 276 -26.45 15.50 -2.36
CA GLU A 276 -26.89 14.44 -3.28
C GLU A 276 -26.67 14.79 -4.76
N GLN A 277 -26.44 16.06 -5.10
CA GLN A 277 -26.16 16.49 -6.46
C GLN A 277 -24.73 16.14 -6.85
N ASN A 278 -24.59 15.33 -7.89
CA ASN A 278 -23.29 14.92 -8.45
C ASN A 278 -22.89 15.80 -9.62
N TYR A 279 -21.68 16.36 -9.57
CA TYR A 279 -21.10 17.23 -10.60
C TYR A 279 -20.07 16.52 -11.48
N ARG A 280 -19.73 15.26 -11.18
CA ARG A 280 -18.66 14.50 -11.84
C ARG A 280 -19.17 13.71 -13.04
N SER A 281 -20.07 12.80 -12.82
CA SER A 281 -20.45 11.73 -13.75
C SER A 281 -21.71 12.06 -14.54
N CYS A 282 -21.84 11.51 -15.75
CA CYS A 282 -23.08 11.53 -16.51
C CYS A 282 -24.15 10.57 -15.93
N GLY A 283 -25.41 10.75 -16.35
CA GLY A 283 -26.57 10.10 -15.77
C GLY A 283 -26.52 8.57 -15.78
N ASN A 284 -26.10 7.93 -16.89
CA ASN A 284 -26.03 6.47 -17.00
C ASN A 284 -25.02 5.85 -16.01
N ILE A 285 -23.87 6.48 -15.81
CA ILE A 285 -22.86 6.04 -14.84
C ILE A 285 -23.42 6.14 -13.42
N LEU A 286 -24.08 7.24 -13.11
CA LEU A 286 -24.66 7.47 -11.79
C LEU A 286 -25.81 6.51 -11.49
N ALA A 287 -26.67 6.23 -12.48
CA ALA A 287 -27.74 5.26 -12.35
C ALA A 287 -27.20 3.84 -12.07
N ALA A 288 -26.09 3.45 -12.72
CA ALA A 288 -25.43 2.18 -12.45
C ALA A 288 -24.83 2.12 -11.05
N ALA A 289 -24.14 3.18 -10.60
CA ALA A 289 -23.59 3.26 -9.25
C ALA A 289 -24.68 3.16 -8.18
N ASN A 290 -25.79 3.91 -8.33
CA ASN A 290 -26.93 3.85 -7.43
C ASN A 290 -27.55 2.46 -7.39
N ALA A 291 -27.71 1.80 -8.57
CA ALA A 291 -28.28 0.46 -8.65
C ALA A 291 -27.45 -0.58 -7.91
N VAL A 292 -26.12 -0.54 -8.04
CA VAL A 292 -25.22 -1.44 -7.31
C VAL A 292 -25.30 -1.21 -5.81
N ILE A 293 -25.15 0.03 -5.36
CA ILE A 293 -25.04 0.33 -3.92
C ILE A 293 -26.32 0.13 -3.13
N GLN A 294 -27.49 0.17 -3.78
CA GLN A 294 -28.79 -0.09 -3.14
C GLN A 294 -28.90 -1.47 -2.49
N HIS A 295 -28.07 -2.44 -2.91
CA HIS A 295 -28.08 -3.79 -2.34
C HIS A 295 -27.39 -3.91 -0.98
N ASN A 296 -26.75 -2.84 -0.49
CA ASN A 296 -26.20 -2.78 0.86
C ASN A 296 -27.30 -2.37 1.86
N ALA A 297 -27.36 -3.06 3.01
CA ALA A 297 -28.37 -2.85 4.03
C ALA A 297 -27.99 -1.77 5.06
N GLY A 298 -26.71 -1.69 5.42
CA GLY A 298 -26.20 -0.82 6.50
C GLY A 298 -25.79 0.57 6.05
N ARG A 299 -26.64 1.32 5.29
CA ARG A 299 -26.30 2.64 4.73
C ARG A 299 -27.25 3.73 5.18
N LYS A 300 -26.77 4.98 5.15
CA LYS A 300 -27.62 6.18 5.29
C LYS A 300 -28.40 6.40 3.99
N ASP A 301 -29.69 6.70 4.11
CA ASP A 301 -30.55 6.94 2.97
C ASP A 301 -30.12 8.21 2.21
N LYS A 302 -29.66 8.03 0.97
CA LYS A 302 -29.31 9.07 0.00
C LYS A 302 -29.38 8.54 -1.42
N ALA A 303 -29.71 9.40 -2.37
CA ALA A 303 -29.79 9.07 -3.80
C ALA A 303 -29.08 10.16 -4.61
N LEU A 304 -28.01 9.78 -5.30
CA LEU A 304 -27.28 10.70 -6.16
C LEU A 304 -28.06 11.02 -7.42
N TRP A 305 -28.07 12.29 -7.79
CA TRP A 305 -28.66 12.78 -9.04
C TRP A 305 -27.71 13.80 -9.70
N THR A 306 -27.89 14.06 -10.98
CA THR A 306 -27.08 15.00 -11.76
C THR A 306 -27.92 15.76 -12.77
N ASP A 307 -27.54 17.00 -13.04
CA ASP A 307 -28.08 17.83 -14.13
C ASP A 307 -27.39 17.57 -15.47
N LYS A 308 -26.32 16.75 -15.48
CA LYS A 308 -25.64 16.37 -16.71
C LYS A 308 -26.53 15.43 -17.54
N ASP A 309 -26.28 15.41 -18.84
CA ASP A 309 -26.93 14.49 -19.77
C ASP A 309 -26.77 13.04 -19.34
N ALA A 310 -27.63 12.15 -19.86
CA ALA A 310 -27.53 10.72 -19.61
C ALA A 310 -26.15 10.16 -19.95
N GLY A 311 -25.48 10.73 -20.95
CA GLY A 311 -24.18 10.30 -21.44
C GLY A 311 -24.26 8.97 -22.21
N GLU A 312 -23.09 8.41 -22.51
CA GLU A 312 -23.01 7.12 -23.20
C GLU A 312 -23.42 5.97 -22.29
N LYS A 313 -24.00 4.91 -22.88
CA LYS A 313 -24.29 3.67 -22.18
C LYS A 313 -23.00 2.96 -21.77
N ILE A 314 -23.06 2.12 -20.74
CA ILE A 314 -21.93 1.35 -20.20
C ILE A 314 -21.56 0.26 -21.21
N SER A 315 -20.27 0.10 -21.49
CA SER A 315 -19.78 -1.02 -22.30
C SER A 315 -19.44 -2.18 -21.37
N PHE A 316 -19.91 -3.39 -21.69
CA PHE A 316 -19.50 -4.62 -21.01
C PHE A 316 -19.08 -5.66 -22.02
N GLU A 317 -17.92 -6.31 -21.80
CA GLU A 317 -17.42 -7.37 -22.67
C GLU A 317 -16.88 -8.54 -21.84
N GLN A 318 -17.35 -9.76 -22.14
CA GLN A 318 -16.81 -10.99 -21.56
C GLN A 318 -15.84 -11.63 -22.55
N CYS A 319 -14.56 -11.66 -22.20
CA CYS A 319 -13.48 -12.23 -22.99
C CYS A 319 -13.24 -13.71 -22.63
N ASP A 320 -12.62 -14.48 -23.53
CA ASP A 320 -12.34 -15.89 -23.27
C ASP A 320 -11.23 -16.09 -22.22
N SER A 321 -10.22 -15.18 -22.16
CA SER A 321 -9.12 -15.24 -21.20
C SER A 321 -8.68 -13.86 -20.76
N GLU A 322 -7.85 -13.80 -19.70
CA GLU A 322 -7.23 -12.56 -19.22
C GLU A 322 -6.35 -11.88 -20.28
N TYR A 323 -5.75 -12.66 -21.19
CA TYR A 323 -4.96 -12.11 -22.31
C TYR A 323 -5.85 -11.47 -23.36
N ALA A 324 -7.00 -12.11 -23.67
CA ALA A 324 -8.00 -11.55 -24.57
C ALA A 324 -8.65 -10.28 -23.98
N GLU A 325 -8.88 -10.24 -22.66
CA GLU A 325 -9.32 -9.04 -21.95
C GLU A 325 -8.32 -7.89 -22.14
N GLY A 326 -7.02 -8.15 -21.94
CA GLY A 326 -5.98 -7.15 -22.16
C GLY A 326 -5.87 -6.65 -23.60
N ASP A 327 -6.04 -7.54 -24.59
CA ASP A 327 -6.05 -7.17 -26.01
C ASP A 327 -7.27 -6.29 -26.36
N MET A 328 -8.45 -6.61 -25.82
CA MET A 328 -9.66 -5.83 -25.96
C MET A 328 -9.48 -4.42 -25.37
N VAL A 329 -8.98 -4.31 -24.14
CA VAL A 329 -8.71 -3.03 -23.48
C VAL A 329 -7.76 -2.17 -24.31
N ALA A 330 -6.62 -2.74 -24.75
CA ALA A 330 -5.66 -2.04 -25.60
C ALA A 330 -6.28 -1.54 -26.92
N SER A 331 -7.12 -2.37 -27.55
CA SER A 331 -7.84 -2.01 -28.78
C SER A 331 -8.81 -0.85 -28.56
N ARG A 332 -9.57 -0.87 -27.46
CA ARG A 332 -10.51 0.21 -27.10
C ARG A 332 -9.78 1.52 -26.84
N ILE A 333 -8.66 1.47 -26.09
CA ILE A 333 -7.81 2.65 -25.84
C ILE A 333 -7.32 3.25 -27.15
N LYS A 334 -6.80 2.44 -28.08
CA LYS A 334 -6.40 2.93 -29.41
C LYS A 334 -7.53 3.59 -30.17
N THR A 335 -8.75 3.09 -30.03
CA THR A 335 -9.93 3.68 -30.65
C THR A 335 -10.25 5.05 -30.06
N LEU A 336 -10.21 5.18 -28.72
CA LEU A 336 -10.40 6.45 -28.02
C LEU A 336 -9.35 7.51 -28.43
N VAL A 337 -8.08 7.10 -28.49
CA VAL A 337 -6.99 8.00 -28.88
C VAL A 337 -7.14 8.47 -30.34
N ARG A 338 -7.59 7.60 -31.27
CA ARG A 338 -7.93 8.01 -32.66
C ARG A 338 -9.08 9.02 -32.70
N GLN A 339 -9.93 9.03 -31.70
CA GLN A 339 -11.03 10.02 -31.55
C GLN A 339 -10.59 11.30 -30.86
N GLY A 340 -9.29 11.43 -30.52
CA GLY A 340 -8.71 12.63 -29.93
C GLY A 340 -8.69 12.63 -28.41
N VAL A 341 -8.85 11.48 -27.75
CA VAL A 341 -8.73 11.35 -26.30
C VAL A 341 -7.26 11.22 -25.93
N ASP A 342 -6.80 12.00 -24.95
CA ASP A 342 -5.47 11.88 -24.39
C ASP A 342 -5.32 10.63 -23.52
N TYR A 343 -4.13 10.02 -23.49
CA TYR A 343 -3.86 8.86 -22.63
C TYR A 343 -4.06 9.18 -21.14
N ARG A 344 -3.74 10.42 -20.71
CA ARG A 344 -3.91 10.90 -19.34
C ARG A 344 -5.37 10.86 -18.86
N ASP A 345 -6.33 10.89 -19.76
CA ASP A 345 -7.78 10.86 -19.48
C ASP A 345 -8.31 9.44 -19.24
N ILE A 346 -7.45 8.42 -19.39
CA ILE A 346 -7.84 7.02 -19.34
C ILE A 346 -7.22 6.34 -18.11
N ALA A 347 -8.08 5.66 -17.33
CA ALA A 347 -7.64 4.81 -16.23
C ALA A 347 -8.12 3.37 -16.42
N ILE A 348 -7.26 2.42 -16.05
CA ILE A 348 -7.55 0.99 -15.94
C ILE A 348 -7.51 0.62 -14.48
N LEU A 349 -8.66 0.23 -13.94
CA LEU A 349 -8.85 -0.15 -12.55
C LEU A 349 -9.01 -1.65 -12.41
N TYR A 350 -8.40 -2.22 -11.38
CA TYR A 350 -8.46 -3.66 -11.09
C TYR A 350 -8.50 -3.91 -9.57
N ARG A 351 -8.88 -5.14 -9.18
CA ARG A 351 -9.01 -5.49 -7.76
C ARG A 351 -7.67 -5.76 -7.09
N THR A 352 -6.73 -6.37 -7.78
CA THR A 352 -5.42 -6.76 -7.23
C THR A 352 -4.27 -6.38 -8.16
N ASN A 353 -3.12 -6.01 -7.59
CA ASN A 353 -1.92 -5.65 -8.37
C ASN A 353 -1.42 -6.77 -9.29
N ALA A 354 -1.74 -8.04 -9.02
CA ALA A 354 -1.37 -9.15 -9.90
C ALA A 354 -1.95 -8.99 -11.32
N GLN A 355 -3.10 -8.35 -11.45
CA GLN A 355 -3.76 -8.11 -12.75
C GLN A 355 -2.99 -7.12 -13.62
N SER A 356 -2.21 -6.21 -13.01
CA SER A 356 -1.43 -5.20 -13.76
C SER A 356 -0.38 -5.81 -14.69
N ARG A 357 0.13 -7.02 -14.39
CA ARG A 357 1.15 -7.67 -15.23
C ARG A 357 0.66 -7.93 -16.64
N VAL A 358 -0.47 -8.63 -16.80
CA VAL A 358 -1.02 -8.96 -18.12
C VAL A 358 -1.47 -7.70 -18.86
N LEU A 359 -2.15 -6.78 -18.14
CA LEU A 359 -2.58 -5.50 -18.72
C LEU A 359 -1.37 -4.68 -19.19
N GLY A 360 -0.31 -4.57 -18.39
CA GLY A 360 0.93 -3.87 -18.75
C GLY A 360 1.64 -4.52 -19.94
N GLU A 361 1.78 -5.85 -19.98
CA GLU A 361 2.32 -6.56 -21.15
C GLU A 361 1.56 -6.18 -22.43
N LYS A 362 0.23 -6.12 -22.37
CA LYS A 362 -0.60 -5.74 -23.53
C LYS A 362 -0.47 -4.26 -23.92
N MET A 363 -0.28 -3.35 -22.94
CA MET A 363 0.03 -1.94 -23.23
C MET A 363 1.38 -1.82 -23.98
N VAL A 364 2.41 -2.56 -23.54
CA VAL A 364 3.71 -2.61 -24.23
C VAL A 364 3.57 -3.13 -25.67
N TYR A 365 2.89 -4.27 -25.87
CA TYR A 365 2.67 -4.82 -27.21
C TYR A 365 1.89 -3.87 -28.12
N ALA A 366 0.99 -3.11 -27.53
CA ALA A 366 0.18 -2.14 -28.26
C ALA A 366 0.89 -0.79 -28.49
N ASN A 367 2.11 -0.56 -27.95
CA ASN A 367 2.82 0.72 -27.90
C ASN A 367 1.95 1.83 -27.27
N ILE A 368 1.26 1.53 -26.18
CA ILE A 368 0.48 2.48 -25.39
C ILE A 368 1.32 2.90 -24.17
N PRO A 369 1.63 4.19 -23.99
CA PRO A 369 2.33 4.67 -22.82
C PRO A 369 1.44 4.49 -21.58
N TYR A 370 1.99 3.91 -20.52
CA TYR A 370 1.25 3.66 -19.28
C TYR A 370 2.15 3.75 -18.06
N ARG A 371 1.53 3.99 -16.90
CA ARG A 371 2.18 3.96 -15.58
C ARG A 371 1.32 3.16 -14.60
N VAL A 372 1.98 2.29 -13.81
CA VAL A 372 1.32 1.52 -12.74
C VAL A 372 1.51 2.24 -11.43
N TYR A 373 0.40 2.53 -10.74
CA TYR A 373 0.41 3.15 -9.41
C TYR A 373 0.12 2.10 -8.33
N GLY A 374 0.83 2.20 -7.19
CA GLY A 374 0.75 1.21 -6.11
C GLY A 374 1.59 -0.05 -6.39
N GLY A 375 2.64 0.07 -7.21
CA GLY A 375 3.70 -0.93 -7.43
C GLY A 375 4.72 -0.96 -6.30
N THR A 376 6.00 -1.24 -6.61
CA THR A 376 7.10 -1.10 -5.66
C THR A 376 7.40 0.37 -5.43
N ASN A 377 7.21 0.82 -4.18
CA ASN A 377 7.48 2.19 -3.76
C ASN A 377 8.94 2.56 -4.03
N PHE A 378 9.20 3.76 -4.55
CA PHE A 378 10.53 4.31 -4.78
C PHE A 378 11.40 4.24 -3.51
N TYR A 379 10.84 4.65 -2.38
CA TYR A 379 11.52 4.63 -1.08
C TYR A 379 11.74 3.23 -0.50
N ALA A 380 11.12 2.19 -1.04
CA ALA A 380 11.37 0.79 -0.67
C ALA A 380 12.54 0.15 -1.44
N ARG A 381 13.11 0.83 -2.44
CA ARG A 381 14.28 0.36 -3.19
C ARG A 381 15.48 0.27 -2.27
N LYS A 382 16.32 -0.75 -2.47
CA LYS A 382 17.45 -1.06 -1.57
C LYS A 382 18.40 0.12 -1.43
N GLU A 383 18.84 0.70 -2.55
CA GLU A 383 19.78 1.83 -2.59
C GLU A 383 19.23 3.07 -1.89
N ILE A 384 17.95 3.34 -2.07
CA ILE A 384 17.27 4.47 -1.42
C ILE A 384 17.18 4.23 0.08
N LYS A 385 16.77 3.02 0.50
CA LYS A 385 16.75 2.65 1.93
C LYS A 385 18.13 2.68 2.58
N ASP A 386 19.18 2.35 1.85
CA ASP A 386 20.55 2.39 2.37
C ASP A 386 20.98 3.84 2.61
N VAL A 387 20.75 4.77 1.68
CA VAL A 387 21.05 6.20 1.86
C VAL A 387 20.17 6.82 2.93
N LEU A 388 18.86 6.55 2.94
CA LEU A 388 17.96 7.03 4.00
C LEU A 388 18.38 6.50 5.38
N ALA A 389 18.90 5.28 5.47
CA ALA A 389 19.38 4.74 6.75
C ALA A 389 20.63 5.49 7.26
N TYR A 390 21.50 5.98 6.39
CA TYR A 390 22.57 6.91 6.79
C TYR A 390 22.00 8.20 7.39
N LEU A 391 21.07 8.83 6.69
CA LEU A 391 20.43 10.06 7.16
C LEU A 391 19.70 9.83 8.50
N LYS A 392 19.05 8.68 8.68
CA LYS A 392 18.40 8.32 9.95
C LYS A 392 19.37 8.12 11.10
N VAL A 393 20.52 7.45 10.89
CA VAL A 393 21.56 7.32 11.95
C VAL A 393 22.16 8.67 12.31
N ILE A 394 22.33 9.57 11.34
CA ILE A 394 22.79 10.93 11.57
C ILE A 394 21.78 11.70 12.41
N ASN A 395 20.48 11.60 12.10
CA ASN A 395 19.39 12.24 12.84
C ASN A 395 19.20 11.65 14.25
N ASN A 396 19.21 10.32 14.37
CA ASN A 396 18.95 9.59 15.60
C ASN A 396 20.01 8.51 15.83
N SER A 397 21.08 8.86 16.53
CA SER A 397 22.20 7.94 16.83
C SER A 397 21.85 6.83 17.82
N THR A 398 20.66 6.86 18.43
CA THR A 398 20.22 5.80 19.35
C THR A 398 19.54 4.65 18.64
N ASP A 399 19.22 4.80 17.36
CA ASP A 399 18.56 3.74 16.59
C ASP A 399 19.53 2.67 16.11
N ASN A 400 19.51 1.52 16.80
CA ASN A 400 20.37 0.38 16.50
C ASN A 400 19.98 -0.34 15.20
N LEU A 401 18.73 -0.20 14.71
CA LEU A 401 18.27 -0.84 13.47
C LEU A 401 19.00 -0.25 12.26
N TYR A 402 19.05 1.06 12.16
CA TYR A 402 19.71 1.74 11.04
C TYR A 402 21.23 1.70 11.16
N PHE A 403 21.79 1.77 12.39
CA PHE A 403 23.21 1.52 12.60
C PHE A 403 23.63 0.17 12.01
N ARG A 404 22.93 -0.93 12.35
CA ARG A 404 23.20 -2.27 11.83
C ARG A 404 23.10 -2.33 10.31
N ARG A 405 22.17 -1.59 9.72
CA ARG A 405 21.99 -1.56 8.27
C ARG A 405 23.20 -0.95 7.57
N VAL A 406 23.72 0.19 8.03
CA VAL A 406 24.73 0.98 7.29
C VAL A 406 26.16 0.70 7.67
N VAL A 407 26.45 0.15 8.85
CA VAL A 407 27.81 -0.05 9.35
C VAL A 407 28.71 -0.86 8.40
N ASN A 408 28.13 -1.71 7.58
CA ASN A 408 28.86 -2.53 6.59
C ASN A 408 28.29 -2.36 5.15
N VAL A 409 27.73 -1.24 4.86
CA VAL A 409 27.22 -0.83 3.52
C VAL A 409 27.74 0.59 3.23
N PRO A 410 28.69 0.76 2.30
CA PRO A 410 29.49 -0.23 1.54
C PRO A 410 30.28 -1.22 2.42
N LYS A 411 30.75 -2.30 1.82
CA LYS A 411 31.42 -3.37 2.55
C LYS A 411 32.71 -2.89 3.24
N ARG A 412 32.71 -2.84 4.58
CA ARG A 412 33.85 -2.48 5.42
C ARG A 412 34.57 -3.69 6.04
N GLY A 413 34.02 -4.91 5.80
CA GLY A 413 34.54 -6.16 6.37
C GLY A 413 34.30 -6.26 7.88
N ILE A 414 33.19 -5.68 8.38
CA ILE A 414 32.70 -5.81 9.73
C ILE A 414 31.69 -6.97 9.74
N GLY A 415 32.04 -8.10 10.33
CA GLY A 415 31.22 -9.30 10.35
C GLY A 415 30.19 -9.29 11.48
N GLU A 416 29.14 -10.11 11.36
CA GLU A 416 28.04 -10.23 12.33
C GLU A 416 28.54 -10.56 13.75
N ALA A 417 29.56 -11.42 13.88
CA ALA A 417 30.16 -11.73 15.18
C ALA A 417 30.78 -10.51 15.89
N SER A 418 31.27 -9.52 15.11
CA SER A 418 31.80 -8.26 15.69
C SER A 418 30.66 -7.33 16.07
N LEU A 419 29.60 -7.27 15.27
CA LEU A 419 28.40 -6.50 15.59
C LEU A 419 27.70 -7.03 16.85
N SER A 420 27.62 -8.36 17.02
CA SER A 420 27.09 -8.95 18.26
C SER A 420 27.92 -8.57 19.51
N LYS A 421 29.23 -8.38 19.37
CA LYS A 421 30.07 -7.88 20.49
C LYS A 421 29.77 -6.42 20.79
N VAL A 422 29.60 -5.58 19.74
CA VAL A 422 29.18 -4.18 19.91
C VAL A 422 27.86 -4.10 20.64
N GLU A 423 26.88 -4.89 20.22
CA GLU A 423 25.55 -4.95 20.83
C GLU A 423 25.62 -5.42 22.31
N SER A 424 26.34 -6.52 22.58
CA SER A 424 26.51 -7.01 23.96
C SER A 424 27.17 -5.98 24.86
N PHE A 425 28.14 -5.22 24.35
CA PHE A 425 28.78 -4.15 25.09
C PHE A 425 27.80 -2.98 25.29
N ALA A 426 27.07 -2.58 24.24
CA ALA A 426 26.05 -1.55 24.34
C ALA A 426 24.99 -1.89 25.41
N ASP A 427 24.47 -3.13 25.41
CA ASP A 427 23.49 -3.60 26.40
C ASP A 427 24.05 -3.63 27.81
N ALA A 428 25.31 -4.09 28.00
CA ALA A 428 25.93 -4.17 29.32
C ALA A 428 26.13 -2.79 29.96
N TYR A 429 26.37 -1.76 29.17
CA TYR A 429 26.63 -0.40 29.66
C TYR A 429 25.45 0.57 29.45
N GLY A 430 24.32 0.11 28.94
CA GLY A 430 23.14 0.96 28.64
C GLY A 430 23.38 2.01 27.56
N LEU A 431 24.24 1.69 26.58
CA LEU A 431 24.62 2.56 25.47
C LEU A 431 23.83 2.22 24.20
N SER A 432 23.81 3.14 23.21
CA SER A 432 23.47 2.80 21.86
C SER A 432 24.62 2.02 21.18
N MET A 433 24.32 1.33 20.04
CA MET A 433 25.39 0.70 19.26
C MET A 433 26.35 1.74 18.66
N MET A 434 25.88 2.95 18.37
CA MET A 434 26.69 4.06 17.89
C MET A 434 27.68 4.52 18.97
N ASP A 435 27.22 4.70 20.22
CA ASP A 435 28.11 5.07 21.36
C ASP A 435 29.08 3.96 21.66
N ALA A 436 28.65 2.70 21.62
CA ALA A 436 29.54 1.54 21.80
C ALA A 436 30.57 1.44 20.67
N ALA A 437 30.20 1.80 19.42
CA ALA A 437 31.13 1.83 18.29
C ALA A 437 32.21 2.91 18.44
N ALA A 438 31.87 4.08 18.96
CA ALA A 438 32.84 5.11 19.30
C ALA A 438 33.87 4.64 20.36
N ARG A 439 33.44 3.70 21.22
CA ARG A 439 34.27 3.07 22.26
C ARG A 439 34.76 1.67 21.91
N ALA A 440 34.87 1.35 20.61
CA ALA A 440 35.13 0.00 20.11
C ALA A 440 36.43 -0.61 20.63
N ASP A 441 37.42 0.21 21.05
CA ASP A 441 38.67 -0.24 21.62
C ASP A 441 38.52 -0.81 23.06
N GLU A 442 37.41 -0.49 23.74
CA GLU A 442 37.10 -0.99 25.10
C GLU A 442 36.33 -2.33 25.04
N ILE A 443 35.89 -2.79 23.84
CA ILE A 443 35.06 -4.00 23.69
C ILE A 443 35.92 -5.27 23.87
N PRO A 444 35.63 -6.11 24.88
CA PRO A 444 36.42 -7.30 25.15
C PRO A 444 36.41 -8.30 23.98
N GLY A 445 37.61 -8.78 23.63
CA GLY A 445 37.78 -9.78 22.56
C GLY A 445 37.53 -9.26 21.13
N MET A 446 37.50 -7.95 20.94
CA MET A 446 37.47 -7.33 19.59
C MET A 446 38.91 -7.29 19.05
N ALA A 447 39.10 -7.67 17.78
CA ALA A 447 40.40 -7.55 17.10
C ALA A 447 40.70 -6.07 16.81
N ALA A 448 41.92 -5.58 17.11
CA ALA A 448 42.28 -4.18 16.93
C ALA A 448 41.97 -3.59 15.53
N LYS A 449 42.18 -4.38 14.47
CA LYS A 449 41.85 -3.97 13.08
C LYS A 449 40.33 -3.77 12.88
N THR A 450 39.51 -4.58 13.55
CA THR A 450 38.03 -4.47 13.45
C THR A 450 37.53 -3.33 14.33
N SER A 451 38.10 -3.18 15.54
CA SER A 451 37.83 -2.06 16.42
C SER A 451 38.08 -0.72 15.72
N ALA A 452 39.26 -0.57 15.07
CA ALA A 452 39.61 0.64 14.34
C ALA A 452 38.60 0.97 13.25
N LYS A 453 38.11 -0.04 12.49
CA LYS A 453 37.10 0.16 11.43
C LYS A 453 35.74 0.59 11.98
N ILE A 454 35.33 -0.01 13.10
CA ILE A 454 34.06 0.33 13.74
C ILE A 454 34.12 1.75 14.28
N ARG A 455 35.25 2.14 14.93
CA ARG A 455 35.46 3.49 15.41
C ARG A 455 35.51 4.50 14.27
N GLN A 456 36.26 4.23 13.18
CA GLN A 456 36.27 5.09 12.00
C GLN A 456 34.85 5.31 11.40
N PHE A 457 34.02 4.28 11.39
CA PHE A 457 32.62 4.44 10.99
C PHE A 457 31.86 5.37 11.93
N ALA A 458 32.03 5.22 13.27
CA ALA A 458 31.39 6.10 14.23
C ALA A 458 31.88 7.56 14.10
N GLU A 459 33.19 7.76 13.88
CA GLU A 459 33.79 9.09 13.62
C GLU A 459 33.21 9.72 12.35
N LEU A 460 33.03 8.94 11.29
CA LEU A 460 32.43 9.39 10.03
C LEU A 460 30.98 9.86 10.22
N ILE A 461 30.14 9.08 10.92
CA ILE A 461 28.76 9.49 11.21
C ILE A 461 28.74 10.76 12.08
N THR A 462 29.66 10.86 13.04
CA THR A 462 29.76 12.05 13.90
C THR A 462 30.12 13.29 13.07
N SER A 463 31.06 13.18 12.11
CA SER A 463 31.44 14.31 11.26
C SER A 463 30.26 14.85 10.44
N PHE A 464 29.37 14.00 9.92
CA PHE A 464 28.16 14.44 9.21
C PHE A 464 27.17 15.17 10.15
N ARG A 465 27.09 14.74 11.42
CA ARG A 465 26.27 15.43 12.42
C ARG A 465 26.82 16.80 12.76
N ASP A 466 28.15 16.90 12.88
CA ASP A 466 28.84 18.17 13.17
C ASP A 466 28.63 19.14 11.99
N MET A 467 28.71 18.70 10.73
CA MET A 467 28.42 19.53 9.56
C MET A 467 27.02 20.13 9.63
N LEU A 468 26.00 19.33 9.95
CA LEU A 468 24.62 19.86 10.11
C LEU A 468 24.51 20.83 11.30
N ALA A 469 25.21 20.54 12.42
CA ALA A 469 25.24 21.41 13.59
C ALA A 469 25.94 22.75 13.32
N ASP A 470 26.94 22.76 12.43
CA ASP A 470 27.66 23.95 11.98
C ASP A 470 26.89 24.76 10.92
N GLY A 471 25.71 24.26 10.49
CA GLY A 471 24.79 24.95 9.59
C GLY A 471 25.03 24.67 8.10
N GLU A 472 25.73 23.58 7.76
CA GLU A 472 25.82 23.15 6.37
C GLU A 472 24.44 22.66 5.86
N SER A 473 24.18 22.89 4.57
CA SER A 473 22.91 22.53 3.94
C SER A 473 22.74 21.01 3.81
N LEU A 474 21.51 20.53 3.84
CA LEU A 474 21.19 19.09 3.80
C LEU A 474 21.68 18.43 2.49
N ASP A 475 21.59 19.13 1.36
CA ASP A 475 22.11 18.67 0.07
C ASP A 475 23.64 18.51 0.07
N SER A 476 24.37 19.44 0.70
CA SER A 476 25.83 19.33 0.89
C SER A 476 26.19 18.10 1.72
N VAL A 477 25.48 17.87 2.83
CA VAL A 477 25.70 16.68 3.69
C VAL A 477 25.32 15.40 2.95
N TYR A 478 24.26 15.41 2.14
CA TYR A 478 23.87 14.27 1.31
C TYR A 478 24.99 13.88 0.33
N ASP A 479 25.57 14.83 -0.40
CA ASP A 479 26.67 14.60 -1.32
C ASP A 479 27.90 14.05 -0.60
N ARG A 480 28.24 14.61 0.57
CA ARG A 480 29.35 14.11 1.43
C ARG A 480 29.11 12.68 1.92
N ILE A 481 27.88 12.30 2.25
CA ILE A 481 27.56 10.92 2.61
C ILE A 481 27.91 9.97 1.46
N LEU A 482 27.51 10.25 0.22
CA LEU A 482 27.78 9.40 -0.93
C LEU A 482 29.28 9.30 -1.23
N GLU A 483 30.00 10.43 -1.17
CA GLU A 483 31.43 10.52 -1.42
C GLU A 483 32.27 9.83 -0.33
N ASP A 484 32.13 10.24 0.93
CA ASP A 484 33.00 9.83 2.05
C ASP A 484 32.73 8.36 2.46
N THR A 485 31.49 7.87 2.29
CA THR A 485 31.20 6.44 2.52
C THR A 485 31.72 5.57 1.40
N GLY A 486 31.94 6.12 0.19
CA GLY A 486 32.27 5.39 -1.02
C GLY A 486 31.11 4.62 -1.64
N TYR A 487 29.86 4.95 -1.27
CA TYR A 487 28.66 4.22 -1.75
C TYR A 487 28.48 4.37 -3.28
N GLU A 488 28.59 5.58 -3.78
CA GLU A 488 28.54 5.87 -5.20
C GLU A 488 29.69 5.18 -5.97
N SER A 489 30.91 5.26 -5.42
CA SER A 489 32.09 4.64 -6.01
C SER A 489 31.99 3.11 -6.12
N GLU A 490 31.35 2.42 -5.14
CA GLU A 490 31.08 0.99 -5.20
C GLU A 490 30.12 0.65 -6.36
N LEU A 491 29.05 1.42 -6.53
CA LEU A 491 28.08 1.23 -7.61
C LEU A 491 28.70 1.49 -9.01
N ILE A 492 29.50 2.55 -9.14
CA ILE A 492 30.21 2.85 -10.38
C ILE A 492 31.16 1.70 -10.76
N ALA A 493 31.84 1.10 -9.77
CA ALA A 493 32.77 0.00 -9.99
C ALA A 493 32.09 -1.31 -10.39
N GLU A 494 30.78 -1.49 -10.18
CA GLU A 494 30.05 -2.69 -10.59
C GLU A 494 29.87 -2.78 -12.12
N HIS A 495 29.89 -1.67 -12.87
CA HIS A 495 29.74 -1.58 -14.34
C HIS A 495 28.55 -2.36 -14.91
N THR A 496 27.44 -2.46 -14.19
CA THR A 496 26.21 -3.16 -14.60
C THR A 496 25.07 -2.18 -14.92
N GLU A 497 24.14 -2.56 -15.82
CA GLU A 497 22.92 -1.75 -16.05
C GLU A 497 22.11 -1.56 -14.76
N GLU A 498 22.11 -2.56 -13.88
CA GLU A 498 21.42 -2.49 -12.60
C GLU A 498 22.07 -1.45 -11.66
N ALA A 499 23.40 -1.38 -11.62
CA ALA A 499 24.11 -0.38 -10.84
C ALA A 499 23.88 1.04 -11.38
N MET A 500 23.82 1.21 -12.71
CA MET A 500 23.47 2.49 -13.34
C MET A 500 22.06 2.95 -12.94
N THR A 501 21.07 2.05 -12.96
CA THR A 501 19.72 2.35 -12.51
C THR A 501 19.67 2.72 -11.02
N ARG A 502 20.51 2.10 -10.18
CA ARG A 502 20.61 2.46 -8.76
C ARG A 502 21.21 3.85 -8.57
N LEU A 503 22.21 4.23 -9.36
CA LEU A 503 22.77 5.58 -9.37
C LEU A 503 21.71 6.61 -9.79
N GLU A 504 20.95 6.37 -10.86
CA GLU A 504 19.84 7.23 -11.27
C GLU A 504 18.80 7.41 -10.16
N ASN A 505 18.50 6.36 -9.40
CA ASN A 505 17.60 6.45 -8.25
C ASN A 505 18.20 7.31 -7.10
N ILE A 506 19.49 7.23 -6.87
CA ILE A 506 20.20 8.06 -5.87
C ILE A 506 20.18 9.53 -6.28
N ASP A 507 20.41 9.82 -7.57
CA ASP A 507 20.31 11.17 -8.12
C ASP A 507 18.89 11.73 -8.00
N GLU A 508 17.88 10.89 -8.21
CA GLU A 508 16.47 11.28 -8.02
C GLU A 508 16.16 11.61 -6.54
N LEU A 509 16.70 10.83 -5.59
CA LEU A 509 16.60 11.16 -4.17
C LEU A 509 17.33 12.48 -3.86
N ARG A 510 18.49 12.75 -4.48
CA ARG A 510 19.21 14.01 -4.36
C ARG A 510 18.35 15.20 -4.82
N ASN A 511 17.71 15.07 -5.98
CA ASN A 511 16.79 16.10 -6.48
C ASN A 511 15.69 16.41 -5.46
N LYS A 512 15.16 15.35 -4.80
CA LYS A 512 14.15 15.53 -3.75
C LYS A 512 14.69 16.22 -2.50
N VAL A 513 15.95 16.00 -2.14
CA VAL A 513 16.63 16.73 -1.04
C VAL A 513 16.76 18.22 -1.40
N VAL A 514 17.21 18.52 -2.62
CA VAL A 514 17.36 19.92 -3.11
C VAL A 514 16.01 20.63 -3.12
N GLU A 515 14.97 20.03 -3.74
CA GLU A 515 13.61 20.57 -3.77
C GLU A 515 13.11 20.89 -2.34
N PHE A 516 13.28 19.94 -1.41
CA PHE A 516 12.89 20.13 -0.01
C PHE A 516 13.61 21.33 0.63
N THR A 517 14.91 21.47 0.39
CA THR A 517 15.74 22.54 0.96
C THR A 517 15.36 23.92 0.38
N GLU A 518 15.03 23.98 -0.93
CA GLU A 518 14.57 25.20 -1.58
C GLU A 518 13.18 25.65 -1.09
N ASP A 519 12.27 24.69 -0.85
CA ASP A 519 10.90 24.96 -0.42
C ASP A 519 10.79 25.26 1.09
N ASN A 520 11.79 24.88 1.89
CA ASN A 520 11.74 24.92 3.34
C ASN A 520 13.07 25.46 3.96
N GLU A 521 13.35 26.74 3.87
CA GLU A 521 14.60 27.36 4.32
C GLU A 521 14.95 27.12 5.83
N GLU A 522 13.94 26.91 6.68
CA GLU A 522 14.12 26.68 8.13
C GLU A 522 14.06 25.21 8.55
N ALA A 523 13.72 24.30 7.61
CA ALA A 523 13.52 22.88 7.91
C ALA A 523 14.85 22.08 7.82
N GLY A 524 15.08 21.20 8.79
CA GLY A 524 16.28 20.39 8.87
C GLY A 524 16.08 18.94 8.43
N LEU A 525 17.07 18.10 8.76
CA LEU A 525 17.08 16.68 8.45
C LEU A 525 15.86 15.92 9.03
N SER A 526 15.42 16.27 10.25
CA SER A 526 14.26 15.61 10.88
C SER A 526 12.97 15.81 10.08
N GLU A 527 12.74 17.01 9.58
CA GLU A 527 11.56 17.39 8.79
C GLU A 527 11.60 16.73 7.42
N PHE A 528 12.76 16.63 6.78
CA PHE A 528 12.94 15.89 5.55
C PHE A 528 12.59 14.41 5.71
N LEU A 529 13.12 13.76 6.74
CA LEU A 529 12.83 12.34 7.04
C LEU A 529 11.36 12.11 7.39
N GLU A 530 10.70 13.07 8.02
CA GLU A 530 9.26 13.05 8.28
C GLU A 530 8.46 13.09 6.97
N GLU A 531 8.82 14.03 6.06
CA GLU A 531 8.17 14.13 4.76
C GLU A 531 8.27 12.80 3.99
N ILE A 532 9.48 12.26 3.89
CA ILE A 532 9.71 10.97 3.20
C ILE A 532 8.91 9.82 3.83
N ALA A 533 8.84 9.74 5.15
CA ALA A 533 8.10 8.69 5.84
C ALA A 533 6.58 8.74 5.58
N LEU A 534 6.04 9.93 5.32
CA LEU A 534 4.61 10.16 5.14
C LEU A 534 4.17 10.20 3.66
N VAL A 535 5.11 10.15 2.70
CA VAL A 535 4.79 10.15 1.25
C VAL A 535 4.21 8.81 0.82
N SER A 536 3.17 8.86 -0.03
CA SER A 536 2.59 7.70 -0.71
C SER A 536 2.87 7.74 -2.22
N ASP A 537 2.81 6.58 -2.90
CA ASP A 537 2.97 6.50 -4.36
C ASP A 537 1.96 7.34 -5.15
N LEU A 538 0.81 7.65 -4.54
CA LEU A 538 -0.22 8.49 -5.14
C LEU A 538 0.15 9.99 -5.08
N ASP A 539 0.96 10.39 -4.11
CA ASP A 539 1.43 11.77 -3.99
C ASP A 539 2.39 12.16 -5.12
N ALA A 540 3.06 11.17 -5.73
CA ALA A 540 3.96 11.32 -6.88
C ALA A 540 3.24 11.30 -8.25
N MET A 541 1.89 11.36 -8.26
CA MET A 541 1.11 11.33 -9.49
C MET A 541 1.08 12.71 -10.15
N SER A 542 1.82 12.85 -11.27
CA SER A 542 1.74 14.04 -12.13
C SER A 542 0.51 14.00 -13.03
N GLU A 543 -0.17 15.14 -13.18
CA GLU A 543 -1.28 15.33 -14.12
C GLU A 543 -0.78 15.59 -15.55
N ASP A 544 0.48 16.00 -15.71
CA ASP A 544 1.04 16.38 -17.01
C ASP A 544 1.50 15.20 -17.86
N ASP A 545 1.73 14.03 -17.26
CA ASP A 545 2.17 12.85 -17.98
C ASP A 545 1.06 12.25 -18.84
N ASN A 546 1.21 12.34 -20.17
CA ASN A 546 0.25 11.77 -21.11
C ASN A 546 0.39 10.25 -21.22
N GLN A 547 0.01 9.53 -20.15
CA GLN A 547 0.10 8.09 -20.00
C GLN A 547 -1.21 7.51 -19.43
N VAL A 548 -1.57 6.27 -19.84
CA VAL A 548 -2.68 5.53 -19.25
C VAL A 548 -2.34 5.15 -17.80
N LYS A 549 -3.24 5.42 -16.88
CA LYS A 549 -3.05 5.15 -15.45
C LYS A 549 -3.61 3.78 -15.09
N LEU A 550 -2.75 2.89 -14.61
CA LEU A 550 -3.10 1.56 -14.12
C LEU A 550 -3.03 1.53 -12.59
N MET A 551 -4.12 1.18 -11.91
CA MET A 551 -4.14 1.15 -10.44
C MET A 551 -5.22 0.23 -9.88
N THR A 552 -5.11 -0.10 -8.59
CA THR A 552 -6.18 -0.81 -7.90
C THR A 552 -7.40 0.10 -7.71
N LEU A 553 -8.58 -0.51 -7.57
CA LEU A 553 -9.81 0.20 -7.22
C LEU A 553 -9.67 1.01 -5.91
N HIS A 554 -8.91 0.49 -4.93
CA HIS A 554 -8.63 1.20 -3.68
C HIS A 554 -7.78 2.46 -3.92
N SER A 555 -6.76 2.35 -4.76
CA SER A 555 -5.89 3.49 -5.11
C SER A 555 -6.62 4.57 -5.93
N ALA A 556 -7.71 4.21 -6.60
CA ALA A 556 -8.51 5.15 -7.37
C ALA A 556 -9.45 6.02 -6.52
N LYS A 557 -9.58 5.75 -5.20
CA LYS A 557 -10.39 6.58 -4.31
C LYS A 557 -9.83 8.00 -4.27
N GLY A 558 -10.72 9.00 -4.35
CA GLY A 558 -10.35 10.43 -4.42
C GLY A 558 -10.05 10.93 -5.83
N LEU A 559 -9.72 10.04 -6.78
CA LEU A 559 -9.41 10.42 -8.17
C LEU A 559 -10.65 10.41 -9.06
N GLU A 560 -10.51 10.96 -10.29
CA GLU A 560 -11.56 10.98 -11.32
C GLU A 560 -10.94 11.00 -12.71
N PHE A 561 -11.59 10.32 -13.66
CA PHE A 561 -11.08 10.18 -15.03
C PHE A 561 -12.22 10.26 -16.02
N PRO A 562 -12.04 10.92 -17.17
CA PRO A 562 -13.04 10.92 -18.25
C PRO A 562 -13.45 9.52 -18.70
N TYR A 563 -12.49 8.59 -18.85
CA TYR A 563 -12.69 7.22 -19.33
C TYR A 563 -12.10 6.21 -18.34
N VAL A 564 -12.95 5.32 -17.85
CA VAL A 564 -12.54 4.30 -16.86
C VAL A 564 -12.82 2.91 -17.38
N PHE A 565 -11.83 2.04 -17.31
CA PHE A 565 -11.92 0.60 -17.50
C PHE A 565 -11.86 -0.09 -16.14
N ILE A 566 -12.83 -0.95 -15.83
CA ILE A 566 -12.78 -1.84 -14.66
C ILE A 566 -12.65 -3.27 -15.17
N CYS A 567 -11.48 -3.88 -14.97
CA CYS A 567 -11.13 -5.20 -15.46
C CYS A 567 -11.26 -6.27 -14.38
N GLY A 568 -11.57 -7.51 -14.81
CA GLY A 568 -11.69 -8.63 -13.90
C GLY A 568 -12.99 -8.65 -13.12
N MET A 569 -14.10 -8.23 -13.75
CA MET A 569 -15.44 -8.28 -13.15
C MET A 569 -15.99 -9.71 -13.10
N GLU A 570 -15.39 -10.53 -12.22
CA GLU A 570 -15.66 -11.97 -12.07
C GLU A 570 -15.84 -12.31 -10.59
N ASP A 571 -16.83 -13.15 -10.27
CA ASP A 571 -16.95 -13.72 -8.91
C ASP A 571 -15.66 -14.48 -8.57
N ARG A 572 -15.09 -14.30 -7.36
CA ARG A 572 -13.78 -14.74 -6.84
C ARG A 572 -12.58 -13.85 -7.19
N VAL A 573 -12.72 -12.93 -8.16
CA VAL A 573 -11.76 -11.86 -8.43
C VAL A 573 -12.30 -10.54 -7.86
N PHE A 574 -13.48 -10.13 -8.33
CA PHE A 574 -14.20 -8.96 -7.86
C PHE A 574 -15.73 -9.19 -7.93
N PRO A 575 -16.38 -9.49 -6.79
CA PRO A 575 -15.84 -9.56 -5.43
C PRO A 575 -14.82 -10.69 -5.22
N SER A 576 -13.93 -10.47 -4.23
CA SER A 576 -12.87 -11.42 -3.91
C SER A 576 -13.42 -12.75 -3.38
N GLY A 577 -12.69 -13.85 -3.62
CA GLY A 577 -13.07 -15.17 -3.09
C GLY A 577 -13.17 -15.21 -1.56
N MET A 578 -12.35 -14.41 -0.86
CA MET A 578 -12.42 -14.30 0.60
C MET A 578 -13.73 -13.65 1.05
N ALA A 579 -14.15 -12.56 0.41
CA ALA A 579 -15.41 -11.90 0.74
C ALA A 579 -16.64 -12.76 0.46
N LEU A 580 -16.59 -13.57 -0.63
CA LEU A 580 -17.68 -14.48 -0.98
C LEU A 580 -17.85 -15.65 0.00
N ASN A 581 -16.76 -16.09 0.64
CA ASN A 581 -16.74 -17.20 1.57
C ASN A 581 -16.70 -16.75 3.04
N SER A 582 -16.77 -15.45 3.30
CA SER A 582 -16.77 -14.89 4.65
C SER A 582 -18.12 -15.10 5.33
N ASP A 583 -18.09 -15.46 6.61
CA ASP A 583 -19.29 -15.47 7.48
C ASP A 583 -19.70 -14.04 7.89
N ASP A 584 -18.86 -13.04 7.64
CA ASP A 584 -19.15 -11.64 7.89
C ASP A 584 -19.96 -11.05 6.71
N PRO A 585 -21.23 -10.71 6.89
CA PRO A 585 -22.08 -10.14 5.84
C PRO A 585 -21.53 -8.81 5.31
N ASP A 586 -20.82 -8.06 6.15
CA ASP A 586 -20.23 -6.78 5.78
C ASP A 586 -19.08 -6.93 4.75
N ALA A 587 -18.46 -8.11 4.63
CA ALA A 587 -17.37 -8.33 3.70
C ALA A 587 -17.80 -8.16 2.23
N LEU A 588 -18.98 -8.66 1.88
CA LEU A 588 -19.53 -8.47 0.53
C LEU A 588 -20.03 -7.04 0.33
N GLU A 589 -20.57 -6.41 1.38
CA GLU A 589 -20.99 -5.01 1.31
C GLU A 589 -19.80 -4.06 1.08
N GLU A 590 -18.63 -4.34 1.69
CA GLU A 590 -17.41 -3.58 1.45
C GLU A 590 -16.93 -3.72 0.00
N GLU A 591 -16.91 -4.94 -0.58
CA GLU A 591 -16.58 -5.15 -1.99
C GLU A 591 -17.58 -4.41 -2.92
N ARG A 592 -18.86 -4.32 -2.54
CA ARG A 592 -19.86 -3.56 -3.30
C ARG A 592 -19.63 -2.05 -3.19
N ARG A 593 -19.22 -1.53 -2.03
CA ARG A 593 -18.76 -0.13 -1.90
C ARG A 593 -17.53 0.13 -2.77
N LEU A 594 -16.62 -0.82 -2.85
CA LEU A 594 -15.45 -0.72 -3.74
C LEU A 594 -15.86 -0.69 -5.22
N CYS A 595 -16.87 -1.46 -5.63
CA CYS A 595 -17.44 -1.40 -6.96
C CYS A 595 -18.10 -0.02 -7.22
N TYR A 596 -18.88 0.47 -6.30
CA TYR A 596 -19.48 1.82 -6.34
C TYR A 596 -18.37 2.90 -6.47
N VAL A 597 -17.30 2.80 -5.69
CA VAL A 597 -16.15 3.70 -5.82
C VAL A 597 -15.57 3.64 -7.22
N GLY A 598 -15.31 2.46 -7.77
CA GLY A 598 -14.77 2.29 -9.13
C GLY A 598 -15.67 2.91 -10.21
N ILE A 599 -16.96 2.61 -10.19
CA ILE A 599 -17.94 3.16 -11.14
C ILE A 599 -17.97 4.70 -11.06
N THR A 600 -17.98 5.26 -9.86
CA THR A 600 -18.05 6.72 -9.64
C THR A 600 -16.75 7.47 -9.93
N ARG A 601 -15.67 6.76 -10.35
CA ARG A 601 -14.45 7.43 -10.86
C ARG A 601 -14.63 7.90 -12.29
N ALA A 602 -15.57 7.30 -13.06
CA ALA A 602 -15.82 7.66 -14.43
C ALA A 602 -16.63 8.95 -14.56
N MET A 603 -16.18 9.84 -15.44
CA MET A 603 -16.89 11.09 -15.75
C MET A 603 -17.77 10.95 -16.99
N LYS A 604 -17.22 10.44 -18.11
CA LYS A 604 -17.87 10.39 -19.44
C LYS A 604 -18.28 8.98 -19.84
N LYS A 605 -17.36 8.01 -19.69
CA LYS A 605 -17.58 6.65 -20.18
C LYS A 605 -17.00 5.61 -19.23
N LEU A 606 -17.77 4.53 -19.02
CA LEU A 606 -17.40 3.37 -18.23
C LEU A 606 -17.34 2.12 -19.11
N TYR A 607 -16.21 1.41 -19.06
CA TYR A 607 -15.98 0.12 -19.67
C TYR A 607 -15.79 -0.93 -18.59
N LEU A 608 -16.53 -2.03 -18.66
CA LEU A 608 -16.46 -3.16 -17.74
C LEU A 608 -16.04 -4.39 -18.51
N SER A 609 -15.14 -5.20 -17.95
CA SER A 609 -14.70 -6.44 -18.60
C SER A 609 -14.55 -7.59 -17.63
N ALA A 610 -14.73 -8.82 -18.15
CA ALA A 610 -14.55 -10.06 -17.44
C ALA A 610 -13.88 -11.10 -18.34
N ALA A 611 -13.06 -11.99 -17.78
CA ALA A 611 -12.53 -13.16 -18.45
C ALA A 611 -13.26 -14.43 -18.00
N LYS A 612 -13.51 -15.37 -18.92
CA LYS A 612 -14.08 -16.69 -18.59
C LYS A 612 -13.08 -17.55 -17.82
N GLU A 613 -11.81 -17.45 -18.20
CA GLU A 613 -10.71 -18.13 -17.50
C GLU A 613 -9.57 -17.16 -17.17
N ARG A 614 -8.95 -17.38 -16.00
CA ARG A 614 -7.83 -16.58 -15.51
C ARG A 614 -6.81 -17.47 -14.80
N MET A 615 -5.53 -17.14 -14.91
CA MET A 615 -4.47 -17.80 -14.14
C MET A 615 -4.42 -17.21 -12.73
N MET A 616 -4.74 -18.01 -11.72
CA MET A 616 -4.69 -17.63 -10.31
C MET A 616 -3.82 -18.62 -9.53
N HIS A 617 -2.78 -18.15 -8.86
CA HIS A 617 -1.85 -18.99 -8.07
C HIS A 617 -1.31 -20.22 -8.82
N GLY A 618 -1.00 -20.07 -10.13
CA GLY A 618 -0.49 -21.12 -10.97
C GLY A 618 -1.54 -22.11 -11.52
N ASN A 619 -2.82 -21.89 -11.25
CA ASN A 619 -3.93 -22.71 -11.75
C ASN A 619 -4.86 -21.89 -12.66
N ARG A 620 -5.41 -22.53 -13.68
CA ARG A 620 -6.49 -21.93 -14.47
C ARG A 620 -7.79 -22.04 -13.70
N VAL A 621 -8.42 -20.91 -13.44
CA VAL A 621 -9.70 -20.80 -12.73
C VAL A 621 -10.74 -20.27 -13.69
N TYR A 622 -11.86 -20.96 -13.76
CA TYR A 622 -13.06 -20.50 -14.49
C TYR A 622 -13.96 -19.79 -13.51
N SER A 623 -14.37 -18.57 -13.86
CA SER A 623 -15.20 -17.74 -13.00
C SER A 623 -16.46 -17.27 -13.73
N ASP A 624 -17.55 -17.14 -12.97
CA ASP A 624 -18.78 -16.50 -13.45
C ASP A 624 -18.56 -14.98 -13.52
N VAL A 625 -19.30 -14.31 -14.39
CA VAL A 625 -19.38 -12.85 -14.40
C VAL A 625 -19.82 -12.34 -13.03
N SER A 626 -19.16 -11.29 -12.56
CA SER A 626 -19.41 -10.67 -11.28
C SER A 626 -20.90 -10.42 -11.02
N ARG A 627 -21.34 -10.69 -9.80
CA ARG A 627 -22.70 -10.33 -9.35
C ARG A 627 -22.97 -8.84 -9.44
N PHE A 628 -21.96 -7.98 -9.34
CA PHE A 628 -22.11 -6.54 -9.44
C PHE A 628 -22.55 -6.10 -10.85
N ILE A 629 -22.12 -6.80 -11.91
CA ILE A 629 -22.61 -6.56 -13.28
C ILE A 629 -24.11 -6.81 -13.38
N ARG A 630 -24.63 -7.79 -12.66
CA ARG A 630 -26.06 -8.18 -12.69
C ARG A 630 -26.93 -7.26 -11.86
N GLU A 631 -26.33 -6.53 -10.90
CA GLU A 631 -27.00 -5.51 -10.10
C GLU A 631 -27.24 -4.22 -10.89
N ILE A 632 -26.55 -4.06 -12.05
CA ILE A 632 -26.76 -2.93 -12.96
C ILE A 632 -27.94 -3.25 -13.93
N PRO A 633 -28.93 -2.35 -14.04
CA PRO A 633 -30.07 -2.53 -14.96
C PRO A 633 -29.60 -2.73 -16.41
N PRO A 634 -30.11 -3.77 -17.15
CA PRO A 634 -29.70 -4.07 -18.51
C PRO A 634 -29.83 -2.90 -19.49
N MET A 635 -30.80 -2.01 -19.28
CA MET A 635 -31.04 -0.84 -20.14
C MET A 635 -29.87 0.18 -20.14
N LEU A 636 -29.01 0.14 -19.14
CA LEU A 636 -27.84 1.02 -19.03
C LEU A 636 -26.64 0.54 -19.86
N PHE A 637 -26.69 -0.70 -20.39
CA PHE A 637 -25.64 -1.24 -21.24
C PHE A 637 -25.88 -1.00 -22.73
N GLU A 638 -24.78 -0.91 -23.50
CA GLU A 638 -24.83 -0.79 -24.98
C GLU A 638 -25.57 -1.96 -25.62
N HIS A 639 -25.31 -3.19 -25.14
CA HIS A 639 -25.88 -4.44 -25.61
C HIS A 639 -26.96 -4.98 -24.65
N GLU A 640 -28.03 -4.25 -24.50
CA GLU A 640 -29.11 -4.54 -23.53
C GLU A 640 -29.70 -5.96 -23.70
N ALA A 641 -29.82 -6.44 -24.94
CA ALA A 641 -30.38 -7.78 -25.23
C ALA A 641 -29.49 -8.90 -24.69
N ASP A 642 -28.15 -8.74 -24.78
CA ASP A 642 -27.20 -9.73 -24.31
C ASP A 642 -27.23 -9.78 -22.78
N MET A 643 -27.34 -8.64 -22.12
CA MET A 643 -27.47 -8.55 -20.69
C MET A 643 -28.77 -9.17 -20.16
N LYS A 644 -29.88 -8.96 -20.83
CA LYS A 644 -31.17 -9.62 -20.52
C LYS A 644 -31.08 -11.14 -20.69
N ASN A 645 -30.40 -11.61 -21.73
CA ASN A 645 -30.20 -13.05 -21.98
C ASN A 645 -29.29 -13.68 -20.93
N MET A 646 -28.24 -12.97 -20.47
CA MET A 646 -27.36 -13.42 -19.40
C MET A 646 -28.12 -13.57 -18.07
N ALA A 647 -28.99 -12.63 -17.72
CA ALA A 647 -29.83 -12.70 -16.54
C ALA A 647 -30.78 -13.90 -16.58
N LYS A 648 -31.47 -14.10 -17.71
CA LYS A 648 -32.44 -15.21 -17.92
C LYS A 648 -31.80 -16.60 -17.86
N ARG A 649 -30.61 -16.80 -18.46
CA ARG A 649 -29.90 -18.10 -18.44
C ARG A 649 -29.68 -18.59 -17.03
N ARG A 650 -29.32 -17.72 -16.13
CA ARG A 650 -29.04 -18.09 -14.74
C ARG A 650 -30.28 -18.32 -13.88
N GLU A 651 -31.36 -17.61 -14.16
CA GLU A 651 -32.65 -17.91 -13.55
C GLU A 651 -33.09 -19.35 -13.90
N SER A 652 -32.92 -19.75 -15.15
CA SER A 652 -33.22 -21.12 -15.60
C SER A 652 -32.25 -22.13 -14.96
N GLU A 653 -30.95 -21.85 -14.85
CA GLU A 653 -29.96 -22.72 -14.21
C GLU A 653 -30.20 -22.86 -12.72
N SER A 654 -30.63 -21.80 -12.02
CA SER A 654 -30.96 -21.84 -10.59
C SER A 654 -32.22 -22.66 -10.33
N VAL A 655 -33.23 -22.54 -11.20
CA VAL A 655 -34.48 -23.35 -11.16
C VAL A 655 -34.15 -24.80 -11.48
N ASP A 656 -33.27 -25.09 -12.43
CA ASP A 656 -32.85 -26.43 -12.77
C ASP A 656 -32.02 -27.10 -11.68
N ARG A 657 -31.15 -26.37 -10.97
CA ARG A 657 -30.44 -26.86 -9.77
C ARG A 657 -31.39 -27.14 -8.62
N TYR A 658 -32.39 -26.28 -8.39
CA TYR A 658 -33.43 -26.51 -7.39
C TYR A 658 -34.28 -27.74 -7.71
N ASN A 659 -34.65 -27.91 -8.98
CA ASN A 659 -35.47 -29.03 -9.45
C ASN A 659 -34.71 -30.37 -9.52
N ARG A 660 -33.37 -30.37 -9.65
CA ARG A 660 -32.51 -31.58 -9.61
C ARG A 660 -32.17 -32.05 -8.21
N GLY A 661 -32.63 -31.37 -7.17
CA GLY A 661 -32.38 -31.78 -5.78
C GLY A 661 -30.92 -31.73 -5.35
N GLU A 662 -30.05 -30.99 -6.08
CA GLU A 662 -28.65 -30.76 -5.72
C GLU A 662 -28.54 -29.63 -4.68
N GLY A 663 -29.27 -29.80 -3.57
CA GLY A 663 -29.06 -29.06 -2.37
C GLY A 663 -27.82 -29.58 -1.67
N ARG A 664 -26.76 -28.77 -1.67
CA ARG A 664 -25.56 -28.89 -0.84
C ARG A 664 -24.75 -30.19 -0.97
N ARG A 665 -23.94 -30.30 -1.98
CA ARG A 665 -22.60 -30.96 -1.90
C ARG A 665 -21.63 -30.19 -2.77
N ASP A 666 -21.03 -29.17 -2.26
CA ASP A 666 -19.81 -28.61 -2.81
C ASP A 666 -18.68 -29.62 -2.60
N ALA A 667 -18.50 -30.48 -3.60
CA ALA A 667 -17.37 -31.42 -3.66
C ALA A 667 -16.23 -30.75 -4.44
N TYR A 668 -15.42 -29.94 -3.76
CA TYR A 668 -14.01 -29.76 -4.07
C TYR A 668 -13.28 -29.42 -2.76
N GLY A 669 -13.02 -30.46 -1.98
CA GLY A 669 -12.04 -30.43 -0.91
C GLY A 669 -10.65 -30.41 -1.52
N SER A 670 -10.05 -29.26 -1.67
CA SER A 670 -8.60 -29.17 -1.78
C SER A 670 -8.03 -29.28 -0.37
N SER A 671 -7.39 -30.42 -0.11
CA SER A 671 -6.55 -30.66 1.04
C SER A 671 -5.43 -29.61 1.12
N TYR A 672 -5.62 -28.59 1.95
CA TYR A 672 -4.54 -27.90 2.65
C TYR A 672 -5.01 -27.65 4.08
N GLY A 673 -4.25 -28.26 5.00
CA GLY A 673 -4.58 -28.41 6.39
C GLY A 673 -4.96 -27.14 7.10
N ASP A 674 -6.19 -27.08 7.48
CA ASP A 674 -6.68 -26.25 8.54
C ASP A 674 -6.33 -26.86 9.88
N THR A 675 -5.50 -26.15 10.62
CA THR A 675 -5.33 -26.38 12.05
C THR A 675 -5.76 -25.11 12.79
N TYR A 676 -7.05 -24.90 12.89
CA TYR A 676 -7.64 -24.10 13.94
C TYR A 676 -9.02 -24.67 14.28
N ALA A 677 -9.05 -25.61 15.22
CA ALA A 677 -10.27 -26.02 15.89
C ALA A 677 -10.25 -25.48 17.32
N GLY A 678 -11.17 -24.56 17.57
CA GLY A 678 -11.50 -24.10 18.90
C GLY A 678 -12.07 -25.20 19.75
N TYR A 679 -11.62 -25.29 21.00
CA TYR A 679 -12.22 -26.10 22.05
C TYR A 679 -13.43 -25.37 22.66
N GLY A 680 -14.61 -25.99 22.60
CA GLY A 680 -15.77 -25.63 23.39
C GLY A 680 -16.54 -26.88 23.72
N GLY A 681 -16.46 -27.32 24.98
CA GLY A 681 -17.04 -28.55 25.45
C GLY A 681 -18.55 -28.49 25.74
N GLY A 682 -19.19 -29.65 25.70
CA GLY A 682 -20.56 -29.84 26.17
C GLY A 682 -21.02 -31.29 26.00
N ARG A 683 -21.00 -32.03 27.10
CA ARG A 683 -21.52 -33.40 27.25
C ARG A 683 -22.99 -33.52 26.86
N THR A 684 -23.40 -34.65 26.24
CA THR A 684 -24.32 -35.62 26.86
C THR A 684 -24.43 -36.90 26.03
N ALA A 685 -24.66 -37.99 26.73
CA ALA A 685 -24.63 -39.38 26.35
C ALA A 685 -25.88 -39.86 25.58
N GLY A 686 -25.72 -41.00 24.88
CA GLY A 686 -26.87 -41.75 24.43
C GLY A 686 -26.54 -42.88 23.45
N ALA A 687 -26.59 -44.06 23.91
CA ALA A 687 -26.24 -45.38 23.47
C ALA A 687 -26.86 -45.93 22.18
N ALA A 688 -26.15 -46.95 21.64
CA ALA A 688 -26.56 -48.28 21.27
C ALA A 688 -26.66 -48.67 19.77
N SER A 689 -25.87 -49.73 19.48
CA SER A 689 -26.12 -50.89 18.57
C SER A 689 -26.17 -50.61 17.06
N GLY A 690 -25.48 -51.28 16.17
CA GLY A 690 -24.83 -52.59 16.16
C GLY A 690 -24.91 -53.19 14.75
N ARG A 691 -23.92 -54.04 14.40
CA ARG A 691 -23.82 -54.95 13.26
C ARG A 691 -23.32 -54.39 11.90
N SER A 692 -22.09 -54.65 11.50
CA SER A 692 -21.40 -55.84 10.98
C SER A 692 -21.99 -56.43 9.70
N TYR A 693 -21.18 -56.42 8.65
CA TYR A 693 -20.87 -57.42 7.60
C TYR A 693 -20.08 -56.66 6.52
N GLY A 694 -18.90 -56.95 6.11
CA GLY A 694 -18.13 -58.14 5.78
C GLY A 694 -18.15 -58.44 4.29
N GLN A 695 -17.03 -58.25 3.63
CA GLN A 695 -16.38 -59.15 2.65
C GLN A 695 -15.62 -58.35 1.54
N LYS A 696 -14.31 -58.54 1.54
CA LYS A 696 -13.43 -59.33 0.67
C LYS A 696 -12.81 -58.58 -0.52
N ASN A 697 -11.49 -58.47 -0.42
CA ASN A 697 -10.51 -58.38 -1.53
C ASN A 697 -10.60 -59.62 -2.46
N PRO A 698 -10.06 -59.64 -3.68
CA PRO A 698 -8.63 -59.98 -3.79
C PRO A 698 -7.83 -59.44 -5.02
N TYR A 699 -6.54 -59.74 -4.93
CA TYR A 699 -5.41 -59.82 -5.88
C TYR A 699 -4.48 -58.62 -5.90
N SER A 700 -3.35 -58.70 -5.23
CA SER A 700 -2.03 -59.37 -5.38
C SER A 700 -1.47 -59.27 -6.78
N SER A 701 -0.27 -58.87 -7.06
CA SER A 701 1.07 -59.06 -6.56
C SER A 701 2.06 -58.44 -7.58
N TYR A 702 3.16 -57.88 -7.21
CA TYR A 702 4.52 -58.41 -7.31
C TYR A 702 5.54 -57.44 -6.73
N ALA A 703 6.29 -57.99 -5.80
CA ALA A 703 7.45 -57.38 -5.20
C ALA A 703 8.70 -57.61 -6.05
N LYS A 704 9.70 -56.71 -5.98
CA LYS A 704 11.08 -57.12 -5.74
C LYS A 704 11.91 -55.98 -5.14
N GLN A 705 12.55 -56.36 -4.06
CA GLN A 705 13.59 -55.69 -3.30
C GLN A 705 14.84 -55.37 -4.13
N GLN A 706 15.55 -54.32 -3.81
CA GLN A 706 16.91 -54.43 -3.28
C GLN A 706 17.37 -53.11 -2.63
N SER A 707 18.05 -53.33 -1.53
CA SER A 707 18.57 -52.41 -0.51
C SER A 707 19.91 -51.78 -0.88
N TYR A 708 20.27 -50.76 -0.15
CA TYR A 708 21.51 -50.30 0.48
C TYR A 708 21.82 -48.82 0.31
N GLY A 709 22.04 -48.18 1.46
CA GLY A 709 23.04 -47.10 1.64
C GLY A 709 22.54 -45.71 1.91
N GLN A 710 22.34 -45.35 3.20
CA GLN A 710 22.54 -43.98 3.70
C GLN A 710 24.05 -43.61 3.68
N PRO A 711 24.49 -42.35 3.66
CA PRO A 711 24.08 -41.31 4.62
C PRO A 711 24.01 -39.85 4.11
N SER A 712 23.25 -39.08 4.90
CA SER A 712 23.40 -37.67 5.26
C SER A 712 23.97 -36.62 4.28
N SER A 713 23.15 -35.60 3.92
CA SER A 713 23.52 -34.20 4.04
C SER A 713 22.34 -33.28 3.67
N GLN A 714 22.30 -32.13 4.29
CA GLN A 714 21.27 -31.11 4.36
C GLN A 714 20.81 -30.54 3.00
N PRO A 715 19.57 -30.02 2.89
CA PRO A 715 19.10 -29.37 1.67
C PRO A 715 19.53 -27.92 1.63
N SER A 716 20.29 -27.57 0.62
CA SER A 716 20.50 -26.18 0.21
C SER A 716 19.35 -25.72 -0.70
N PHE A 717 18.80 -24.56 -0.42
CA PHE A 717 17.87 -23.85 -1.30
C PHE A 717 18.57 -23.36 -2.55
N GLY A 718 17.98 -23.65 -3.72
CA GLY A 718 18.36 -23.09 -5.00
C GLY A 718 17.94 -24.04 -6.12
N LYS A 719 16.77 -23.81 -6.73
CA LYS A 719 16.44 -24.46 -7.99
C LYS A 719 17.40 -23.96 -9.07
N ALA A 720 18.46 -24.73 -9.30
CA ALA A 720 19.28 -24.56 -10.48
C ALA A 720 18.45 -24.96 -11.71
N PHE A 721 18.35 -24.05 -12.67
CA PHE A 721 17.93 -24.40 -14.03
C PHE A 721 18.95 -25.43 -14.57
N VAL A 722 18.47 -26.59 -14.95
CA VAL A 722 19.26 -27.57 -15.70
C VAL A 722 19.41 -26.99 -17.10
N VAL A 723 20.56 -26.41 -17.37
CA VAL A 723 20.96 -26.06 -18.73
C VAL A 723 21.46 -27.36 -19.35
N ASN A 724 20.71 -27.92 -20.29
CA ASN A 724 21.23 -28.93 -21.21
C ASN A 724 22.45 -28.34 -21.90
N SER A 725 23.54 -29.09 -22.01
CA SER A 725 24.75 -28.72 -22.70
C SER A 725 24.42 -28.14 -24.09
N VAL A 726 24.68 -26.85 -24.25
CA VAL A 726 24.41 -26.13 -25.50
C VAL A 726 25.33 -26.69 -26.57
N GLY A 727 24.77 -27.30 -27.61
CA GLY A 727 25.49 -27.71 -28.79
C GLY A 727 26.13 -26.50 -29.49
N LYS A 728 27.21 -26.70 -30.21
CA LYS A 728 27.84 -25.66 -31.01
C LYS A 728 26.80 -24.99 -31.92
N PRO A 729 26.75 -23.64 -31.99
CA PRO A 729 25.86 -22.93 -32.90
C PRO A 729 26.02 -23.36 -34.35
N ASP A 730 24.95 -23.31 -35.13
CA ASP A 730 24.91 -23.70 -36.56
C ASP A 730 25.50 -22.64 -37.51
N TYR A 731 26.08 -21.58 -36.94
CA TYR A 731 26.77 -20.50 -37.67
C TYR A 731 28.21 -20.35 -37.19
N ALA A 732 29.08 -19.79 -38.08
CA ALA A 732 30.49 -19.56 -37.84
C ALA A 732 30.89 -18.09 -38.10
N VAL A 733 32.10 -17.72 -37.74
CA VAL A 733 32.68 -16.41 -38.05
C VAL A 733 32.68 -16.20 -39.58
N GLY A 734 32.18 -15.06 -40.01
CA GLY A 734 31.95 -14.68 -41.40
C GLY A 734 30.56 -14.97 -41.93
N ASP A 735 29.74 -15.77 -41.22
CA ASP A 735 28.37 -16.07 -41.67
C ASP A 735 27.42 -14.87 -41.47
N ARG A 736 26.49 -14.76 -42.41
CA ARG A 736 25.37 -13.80 -42.29
C ARG A 736 24.29 -14.40 -41.40
N VAL A 737 23.89 -13.67 -40.36
CA VAL A 737 22.87 -14.08 -39.40
C VAL A 737 21.81 -13.00 -39.25
N ARG A 738 20.62 -13.39 -38.85
CA ARG A 738 19.54 -12.47 -38.60
C ARG A 738 19.07 -12.60 -37.14
N HIS A 739 19.05 -11.49 -36.43
CA HIS A 739 18.45 -11.35 -35.10
C HIS A 739 17.06 -10.71 -35.21
N ILE A 740 16.12 -11.15 -34.38
CA ILE A 740 14.72 -10.67 -34.42
C ILE A 740 14.62 -9.14 -34.19
N LYS A 741 15.43 -8.60 -33.28
CA LYS A 741 15.40 -7.17 -32.91
C LYS A 741 16.38 -6.32 -33.72
N PHE A 742 17.57 -6.85 -34.04
CA PHE A 742 18.65 -6.06 -34.61
C PHE A 742 18.78 -6.21 -36.14
N GLY A 743 18.00 -7.13 -36.73
CA GLY A 743 18.02 -7.38 -38.17
C GLY A 743 19.22 -8.23 -38.65
N PRO A 744 19.61 -8.13 -39.96
CA PRO A 744 20.72 -8.87 -40.48
C PRO A 744 22.07 -8.29 -40.05
N GLY A 745 23.07 -9.16 -39.92
CA GLY A 745 24.42 -8.82 -39.53
C GLY A 745 25.40 -9.93 -39.86
N THR A 746 26.71 -9.68 -39.74
CA THR A 746 27.80 -10.65 -39.99
C THR A 746 28.46 -11.04 -38.68
N VAL A 747 28.67 -12.32 -38.44
CA VAL A 747 29.38 -12.82 -37.24
C VAL A 747 30.87 -12.48 -37.37
N GLU A 748 31.38 -11.66 -36.44
CA GLU A 748 32.79 -11.25 -36.39
C GLU A 748 33.62 -12.15 -35.47
N ALA A 749 33.05 -12.63 -34.37
CA ALA A 749 33.74 -13.54 -33.46
C ALA A 749 32.75 -14.54 -32.83
N LEU A 750 33.27 -15.75 -32.52
CA LEU A 750 32.54 -16.79 -31.83
C LEU A 750 33.49 -17.46 -30.83
N GLU A 751 33.36 -17.16 -29.57
CA GLU A 751 34.24 -17.61 -28.48
C GLU A 751 33.49 -18.60 -27.59
N LYS A 752 34.16 -19.65 -27.15
CA LYS A 752 33.57 -20.63 -26.21
C LYS A 752 33.84 -20.17 -24.80
N GLY A 753 32.80 -19.73 -24.08
CA GLY A 753 32.84 -19.46 -22.67
C GLY A 753 32.60 -20.72 -21.81
N ASP A 754 32.70 -20.60 -20.50
CA ASP A 754 32.56 -21.72 -19.54
C ASP A 754 31.19 -22.41 -19.58
N LYS A 755 30.12 -21.70 -19.96
CA LYS A 755 28.75 -22.20 -19.95
C LYS A 755 27.99 -22.04 -21.26
N ASP A 756 28.43 -21.18 -22.17
CA ASP A 756 27.81 -20.89 -23.46
C ASP A 756 28.81 -20.31 -24.44
N TYR A 757 28.45 -20.23 -25.73
CA TYR A 757 29.24 -19.52 -26.73
C TYR A 757 28.89 -18.02 -26.70
N GLU A 758 29.92 -17.16 -26.67
CA GLU A 758 29.78 -15.72 -26.92
C GLU A 758 29.94 -15.44 -28.42
N VAL A 759 28.94 -14.78 -29.00
CA VAL A 759 28.96 -14.39 -30.41
C VAL A 759 28.98 -12.88 -30.54
N THR A 760 29.93 -12.36 -31.31
CA THR A 760 30.00 -10.95 -31.70
C THR A 760 29.48 -10.81 -33.12
N VAL A 761 28.43 -10.00 -33.31
CA VAL A 761 27.76 -9.78 -34.59
C VAL A 761 27.77 -8.30 -34.92
N ASN A 762 28.22 -7.97 -36.11
CA ASN A 762 28.15 -6.62 -36.68
C ASN A 762 26.86 -6.50 -37.49
N PHE A 763 25.85 -5.87 -36.92
CA PHE A 763 24.54 -5.68 -37.53
C PHE A 763 24.54 -4.47 -38.47
N ASP A 764 23.93 -4.61 -39.63
CA ASP A 764 23.90 -3.58 -40.69
C ASP A 764 23.28 -2.25 -40.24
N ARG A 765 22.40 -2.26 -39.23
CA ARG A 765 21.66 -1.07 -38.75
C ARG A 765 22.12 -0.50 -37.42
N CYS A 766 22.78 -1.30 -36.58
CA CYS A 766 23.09 -0.90 -35.20
C CYS A 766 24.52 -1.24 -34.74
N GLY A 767 25.39 -1.62 -35.67
CA GLY A 767 26.80 -1.88 -35.40
C GLY A 767 27.08 -3.16 -34.62
N VAL A 768 28.27 -3.24 -34.04
CA VAL A 768 28.77 -4.43 -33.36
C VAL A 768 28.04 -4.66 -32.01
N ARG A 769 27.61 -5.91 -31.81
CA ARG A 769 27.01 -6.36 -30.56
C ARG A 769 27.54 -7.71 -30.14
N LYS A 770 27.87 -7.86 -28.87
CA LYS A 770 28.29 -9.11 -28.22
C LYS A 770 27.14 -9.70 -27.41
N MET A 771 26.87 -11.01 -27.57
CA MET A 771 25.74 -11.69 -26.94
C MET A 771 26.01 -13.17 -26.74
N PHE A 772 25.28 -13.85 -25.86
CA PHE A 772 25.38 -15.29 -25.66
C PHE A 772 24.54 -16.04 -26.70
N ALA A 773 25.10 -17.07 -27.33
CA ALA A 773 24.49 -17.78 -28.46
C ALA A 773 23.12 -18.42 -28.11
N SER A 774 22.97 -18.97 -26.91
CA SER A 774 21.71 -19.57 -26.44
C SER A 774 20.58 -18.56 -26.30
N PHE A 775 20.88 -17.31 -26.00
CA PHE A 775 19.90 -16.22 -25.81
C PHE A 775 19.72 -15.38 -27.08
N ALA A 776 20.70 -15.34 -27.94
CA ALA A 776 20.74 -14.47 -29.12
C ALA A 776 19.72 -14.88 -30.20
N LYS A 777 19.19 -16.11 -30.19
CA LYS A 777 18.24 -16.64 -31.19
C LYS A 777 18.57 -16.23 -32.63
N LEU A 778 19.86 -16.23 -32.95
CA LEU A 778 20.34 -15.93 -34.28
C LEU A 778 19.99 -17.06 -35.26
N LYS A 779 19.51 -16.69 -36.44
CA LYS A 779 19.29 -17.63 -37.55
C LYS A 779 20.28 -17.33 -38.67
N LYS A 780 20.90 -18.36 -39.19
CA LYS A 780 21.75 -18.22 -40.36
C LYS A 780 20.91 -17.78 -41.54
N CYS A 781 21.36 -16.75 -42.27
CA CYS A 781 20.77 -16.35 -43.55
C CYS A 781 21.43 -17.18 -44.65
N GLU A 782 20.63 -17.78 -45.53
CA GLU A 782 21.14 -18.44 -46.74
C GLU A 782 21.76 -17.47 -47.73
#